data_305e1eeca6a7cf208932c984eecc080d
#
_entry.id   305e1eeca6a7cf208932c984eecc080d
#
_cell.length_a   1.000
_cell.length_b   1.000
_cell.length_c   1.000
_cell.angle_alpha   90.00
_cell.angle_beta   90.00
_cell.angle_gamma   90.00
#
_symmetry.space_group_name_H-M   'P 1'
#
loop_
_entity.id
_entity.type
_entity.pdbx_description
1 polymer ?
#
loop_
_entity_poly.entity_id
_entity_poly.type
_entity_poly.pdbx_seq_one_letter_code
_entity_poly.pdbx_strand_id
1 'polypeptide(L)'
;MSCHCIYYQNGAKLMRAVTGRAEYLALRNDPANRRHTEAARQGDEAAKRRLLQMNYSCLPAEGGRLKGATQMTDTVGMDLDFSPDDPDCAAKTAALPATVLARKDELGLLLLERSARKGFHIVFRRRPALTQEQNLQWAAGLLGVEFDHGAKDITRVFFTTTADPQDLLYLDDRLFLTGTPTPMPDPPTTTASATPMTTATPTATPDTPQEPATPETPQEPAGEVTPEAATATYRGHTFAAIIDKFFGLYNGGETPIEGNRNVLTFELAKALRCICDYRIDRLRALIPRYAGLPADEWARTLENANNEPRRGMSFRMRQVLQALDEQRPPLPDDSRSLTADVPPALPHPLPEPLRSLSAKAPDYYRPAICEAVFPALAAHLHGVRFRYWDNVEHEATFMNVLVAPMSIGKGCIRRPIAFLLEDLLQRDRTSRDREQEWKARNPSSKQNRQPRPTDICIQVLIDNLTDAVFNQRVADAARNGGRYLYTQCDELDTLKQITSRGTPEQVSILIRKAFDNSLHGQERVGPDAVTGIAPLRFNFNASTTLANCRRFFGRGVNDGTVTRLSLSTIVKPVDARLPEFGEYDEAYAEMVRTYVERLDKASGLVLCPQANRLALRLADENERLASLYDSEAYLVLSYRATVIAWLKGMVLFLLGGGRWSRQIEQYVAWSLRYDLWCKMRIFGPQLDSELYEEGCKARVCRQQNLLSQLPPHFRLADLERLRKPNGRQVSNARDLLRVWRKRGYVDYESPDGDITNRMSGTDL
;
A
#
# COMPACT_ATOMS: atom_id res chain seq x y z
N MET A 1 15.96 4.66 33.75
CA MET A 1 15.23 3.41 34.01
C MET A 1 14.65 2.93 32.70
N SER A 2 14.72 1.64 32.43
CA SER A 2 14.34 1.09 31.12
C SER A 2 12.96 0.41 31.12
N CYS A 3 12.32 0.29 32.25
CA CYS A 3 11.03 -0.36 32.42
C CYS A 3 9.96 0.68 32.78
N HIS A 4 8.96 0.83 31.92
CA HIS A 4 7.89 1.80 32.11
C HIS A 4 6.52 1.14 32.00
N CYS A 5 5.64 1.40 32.97
CA CYS A 5 4.23 1.04 32.92
C CYS A 5 3.45 2.15 32.18
N ILE A 6 2.56 1.75 31.29
CA ILE A 6 1.69 2.65 30.52
C ILE A 6 0.35 2.79 31.25
N TYR A 7 -0.09 4.02 31.45
CA TYR A 7 -1.41 4.34 32.01
C TYR A 7 -2.09 5.44 31.20
N TYR A 8 -3.39 5.58 31.38
CA TYR A 8 -4.18 6.57 30.66
C TYR A 8 -4.62 7.70 31.59
N GLN A 9 -4.38 8.93 31.17
CA GLN A 9 -4.88 10.13 31.84
C GLN A 9 -5.37 11.13 30.80
N ASN A 10 -6.61 11.59 30.92
CA ASN A 10 -7.24 12.52 29.96
C ASN A 10 -7.15 12.08 28.51
N GLY A 11 -7.30 10.78 28.23
CA GLY A 11 -7.21 10.20 26.90
C GLY A 11 -5.78 10.03 26.32
N ALA A 12 -4.75 10.49 27.03
CA ALA A 12 -3.35 10.32 26.63
C ALA A 12 -2.71 9.10 27.27
N LYS A 13 -1.83 8.40 26.53
CA LYS A 13 -0.95 7.36 27.08
C LYS A 13 0.26 8.01 27.72
N LEU A 14 0.40 7.83 29.03
CA LEU A 14 1.53 8.29 29.82
C LEU A 14 2.38 7.11 30.28
N MET A 15 3.65 7.36 30.54
CA MET A 15 4.64 6.41 31.01
C MET A 15 5.04 6.71 32.44
N ARG A 16 5.07 5.69 33.27
CA ARG A 16 5.58 5.77 34.62
C ARG A 16 6.70 4.75 34.82
N ALA A 17 7.85 5.19 35.30
CA ALA A 17 8.96 4.27 35.56
C ALA A 17 8.59 3.26 36.66
N VAL A 18 8.95 2.02 36.45
CA VAL A 18 8.85 0.95 37.45
C VAL A 18 10.22 0.78 38.08
N THR A 19 10.29 1.04 39.37
CA THR A 19 11.55 1.28 40.10
C THR A 19 12.21 0.02 40.64
N GLY A 20 11.52 -1.11 40.60
CA GLY A 20 12.08 -2.38 41.11
C GLY A 20 11.21 -3.61 40.88
N ARG A 21 11.82 -4.77 41.14
CA ARG A 21 11.17 -6.07 41.00
C ARG A 21 9.85 -6.17 41.79
N ALA A 22 9.84 -5.75 43.03
CA ALA A 22 8.64 -5.88 43.89
C ALA A 22 7.44 -5.12 43.30
N GLU A 23 7.63 -3.88 42.84
CA GLU A 23 6.61 -3.09 42.16
C GLU A 23 6.17 -3.76 40.84
N TYR A 24 7.11 -4.24 40.05
CA TYR A 24 6.82 -4.92 38.79
C TYR A 24 5.96 -6.16 38.96
N LEU A 25 6.30 -7.01 39.94
CA LEU A 25 5.53 -8.21 40.28
C LEU A 25 4.15 -7.88 40.84
N ALA A 26 4.03 -6.83 41.68
CA ALA A 26 2.75 -6.36 42.18
C ALA A 26 1.81 -5.90 41.05
N LEU A 27 2.30 -5.12 40.10
CA LEU A 27 1.52 -4.69 38.91
C LEU A 27 1.04 -5.89 38.08
N ARG A 28 1.87 -6.89 37.88
CA ARG A 28 1.52 -8.10 37.11
C ARG A 28 0.48 -8.94 37.84
N ASN A 29 0.56 -9.03 39.14
CA ASN A 29 -0.33 -9.81 40.02
C ASN A 29 -1.60 -9.05 40.43
N ASP A 30 -1.82 -7.83 39.88
CA ASP A 30 -3.06 -7.11 40.12
C ASP A 30 -4.27 -7.98 39.75
N PRO A 31 -5.30 -8.08 40.63
CA PRO A 31 -6.47 -8.93 40.40
C PRO A 31 -7.21 -8.65 39.10
N ALA A 32 -7.18 -7.40 38.60
CA ALA A 32 -7.77 -7.06 37.31
C ALA A 32 -6.91 -7.61 36.16
N ASN A 33 -5.57 -7.49 36.24
CA ASN A 33 -4.67 -8.04 35.23
C ASN A 33 -4.77 -9.57 35.15
N ARG A 34 -4.88 -10.26 36.30
CA ARG A 34 -5.12 -11.72 36.34
C ARG A 34 -6.40 -12.11 35.61
N ARG A 35 -7.53 -11.46 35.91
CA ARG A 35 -8.81 -11.71 35.21
C ARG A 35 -8.71 -11.44 33.72
N HIS A 36 -8.05 -10.36 33.33
CA HIS A 36 -7.86 -10.02 31.93
C HIS A 36 -6.95 -11.02 31.20
N THR A 37 -5.92 -11.55 31.87
CA THR A 37 -5.04 -12.59 31.30
C THR A 37 -5.82 -13.85 31.02
N GLU A 38 -6.65 -14.30 31.96
CA GLU A 38 -7.47 -15.49 31.80
C GLU A 38 -8.51 -15.34 30.67
N ALA A 39 -9.25 -14.23 30.65
CA ALA A 39 -10.21 -13.94 29.59
C ALA A 39 -9.53 -13.80 28.20
N ALA A 40 -8.35 -13.17 28.12
CA ALA A 40 -7.60 -13.05 26.89
C ALA A 40 -7.12 -14.41 26.33
N ARG A 41 -6.81 -15.35 27.20
CA ARG A 41 -6.47 -16.74 26.84
C ARG A 41 -7.66 -17.51 26.30
N GLN A 42 -8.87 -17.18 26.77
CA GLN A 42 -10.15 -17.73 26.28
C GLN A 42 -10.62 -17.06 24.98
N GLY A 43 -9.87 -16.12 24.43
CA GLY A 43 -10.16 -15.50 23.13
C GLY A 43 -10.73 -14.08 23.21
N ASP A 44 -10.96 -13.50 24.40
CA ASP A 44 -11.50 -12.15 24.55
C ASP A 44 -10.47 -11.07 24.12
N GLU A 45 -10.71 -10.44 22.97
CA GLU A 45 -9.90 -9.34 22.45
C GLU A 45 -10.02 -8.06 23.30
N ALA A 46 -11.15 -7.81 23.91
CA ALA A 46 -11.33 -6.63 24.75
C ALA A 46 -10.54 -6.78 26.06
N ALA A 47 -10.50 -7.98 26.62
CA ALA A 47 -9.68 -8.29 27.78
C ALA A 47 -8.18 -8.19 27.45
N LYS A 48 -7.72 -8.67 26.29
CA LYS A 48 -6.32 -8.50 25.84
C LYS A 48 -5.90 -7.03 25.84
N ARG A 49 -6.74 -6.12 25.35
CA ARG A 49 -6.44 -4.68 25.31
C ARG A 49 -6.40 -4.01 26.69
N ARG A 50 -6.95 -4.64 27.71
CA ARG A 50 -6.98 -4.18 29.11
C ARG A 50 -5.85 -4.74 29.97
N LEU A 51 -5.01 -5.64 29.41
CA LEU A 51 -3.83 -6.13 30.10
C LEU A 51 -2.88 -5.00 30.50
N LEU A 52 -2.08 -5.25 31.51
CA LEU A 52 -0.97 -4.39 31.88
C LEU A 52 -0.09 -4.09 30.66
N GLN A 53 0.13 -2.81 30.39
CA GLN A 53 0.90 -2.35 29.24
C GLN A 53 2.25 -1.84 29.70
N MET A 54 3.33 -2.36 29.08
CA MET A 54 4.71 -2.00 29.39
C MET A 54 5.42 -1.48 28.15
N ASN A 55 6.41 -0.60 28.34
CA ASN A 55 7.39 -0.22 27.32
C ASN A 55 8.80 -0.36 27.91
N TYR A 56 9.73 -0.87 27.10
CA TYR A 56 11.09 -1.16 27.49
C TYR A 56 12.14 -0.48 26.59
N SER A 57 11.73 0.21 25.54
CA SER A 57 12.64 0.65 24.46
C SER A 57 12.85 2.15 24.40
N CYS A 58 12.02 2.97 25.08
CA CYS A 58 12.17 4.44 25.05
C CYS A 58 11.93 5.08 26.42
N LEU A 59 12.47 6.29 26.59
CA LEU A 59 12.14 7.20 27.67
C LEU A 59 10.90 8.02 27.32
N PRO A 60 10.10 8.47 28.32
CA PRO A 60 8.93 9.29 28.06
C PRO A 60 9.30 10.63 27.41
N ALA A 61 8.46 11.10 26.49
CA ALA A 61 8.51 12.45 25.95
C ALA A 61 8.08 13.49 27.00
N GLU A 62 8.11 14.76 26.64
CA GLU A 62 7.70 15.87 27.49
C GLU A 62 6.29 15.65 28.07
N GLY A 63 6.13 15.91 29.36
CA GLY A 63 4.89 15.64 30.10
C GLY A 63 4.63 14.16 30.35
N GLY A 64 5.64 13.29 30.28
CA GLY A 64 5.51 11.86 30.57
C GLY A 64 4.82 11.04 29.48
N ARG A 65 4.68 11.57 28.26
CA ARG A 65 3.92 10.95 27.17
C ARG A 65 4.69 9.83 26.48
N LEU A 66 4.00 8.77 26.07
CA LEU A 66 4.54 7.74 25.20
C LEU A 66 4.65 8.25 23.74
N LYS A 67 3.62 8.93 23.26
CA LYS A 67 3.61 9.49 21.90
C LYS A 67 4.60 10.65 21.77
N GLY A 68 5.50 10.57 20.81
CA GLY A 68 6.55 11.56 20.58
C GLY A 68 7.86 11.27 21.33
N ALA A 69 7.97 10.12 22.02
CA ALA A 69 9.22 9.67 22.60
C ALA A 69 10.27 9.39 21.52
N THR A 70 11.43 10.02 21.63
CA THR A 70 12.55 9.90 20.66
C THR A 70 13.83 9.38 21.31
N GLN A 71 13.91 9.40 22.64
CA GLN A 71 15.09 8.92 23.38
C GLN A 71 14.95 7.43 23.67
N MET A 72 15.95 6.65 23.27
CA MET A 72 16.00 5.21 23.53
C MET A 72 16.55 4.92 24.93
N THR A 73 16.03 3.82 25.53
CA THR A 73 16.64 3.21 26.72
C THR A 73 17.83 2.33 26.33
N ASP A 74 18.55 1.84 27.32
CA ASP A 74 19.63 0.84 27.17
C ASP A 74 19.10 -0.60 26.97
N THR A 75 17.79 -0.75 26.74
CA THR A 75 17.12 -2.02 26.51
C THR A 75 16.30 -2.02 25.24
N VAL A 76 16.03 -3.21 24.73
CA VAL A 76 15.19 -3.46 23.55
C VAL A 76 14.13 -4.49 23.91
N GLY A 77 12.87 -4.12 23.73
CA GLY A 77 11.75 -5.07 23.80
C GLY A 77 11.52 -5.71 22.44
N MET A 78 11.30 -7.02 22.41
CA MET A 78 11.07 -7.81 21.19
C MET A 78 9.88 -8.73 21.39
N ASP A 79 8.98 -8.77 20.41
CA ASP A 79 7.81 -9.63 20.36
C ASP A 79 8.09 -10.80 19.42
N LEU A 80 7.83 -12.01 19.87
CA LEU A 80 8.13 -13.26 19.17
C LEU A 80 6.83 -14.05 19.00
N ASP A 81 6.23 -13.92 17.83
CA ASP A 81 5.05 -14.67 17.45
C ASP A 81 5.37 -15.66 16.32
N PHE A 82 4.85 -16.89 16.44
CA PHE A 82 4.93 -17.89 15.38
C PHE A 82 3.62 -17.91 14.59
N SER A 83 3.74 -18.02 13.25
CA SER A 83 2.56 -18.16 12.39
C SER A 83 1.80 -19.44 12.72
N PRO A 84 0.47 -19.38 12.88
CA PRO A 84 -0.36 -20.59 13.05
C PRO A 84 -0.28 -21.55 11.86
N ASP A 85 0.08 -21.03 10.68
CA ASP A 85 0.20 -21.80 9.43
C ASP A 85 1.55 -22.53 9.31
N ASP A 86 2.48 -22.32 10.25
CA ASP A 86 3.71 -23.08 10.32
C ASP A 86 3.43 -24.47 10.93
N PRO A 87 3.63 -25.56 10.18
CA PRO A 87 3.36 -26.92 10.68
C PRO A 87 4.17 -27.27 11.94
N ASP A 88 5.31 -26.61 12.14
CA ASP A 88 6.18 -26.78 13.31
C ASP A 88 5.93 -25.75 14.42
N CYS A 89 4.88 -24.92 14.31
CA CYS A 89 4.58 -23.83 15.24
C CYS A 89 4.56 -24.31 16.71
N ALA A 90 3.90 -25.43 17.00
CA ALA A 90 3.79 -25.96 18.35
C ALA A 90 5.18 -26.41 18.91
N ALA A 91 5.98 -27.08 18.10
CA ALA A 91 7.31 -27.53 18.49
C ALA A 91 8.26 -26.33 18.69
N LYS A 92 8.24 -25.35 17.81
CA LYS A 92 9.04 -24.12 17.90
C LYS A 92 8.65 -23.29 19.12
N THR A 93 7.35 -23.14 19.38
CA THR A 93 6.82 -22.46 20.56
C THR A 93 7.28 -23.14 21.86
N ALA A 94 7.26 -24.47 21.90
CA ALA A 94 7.70 -25.22 23.07
C ALA A 94 9.22 -25.13 23.30
N ALA A 95 10.02 -25.11 22.23
CA ALA A 95 11.48 -25.06 22.31
C ALA A 95 12.05 -23.66 22.59
N LEU A 96 11.33 -22.59 22.26
CA LEU A 96 11.83 -21.22 22.30
C LEU A 96 12.33 -20.77 23.66
N PRO A 97 11.66 -21.03 24.81
CA PRO A 97 12.18 -20.64 26.12
C PRO A 97 13.56 -21.22 26.42
N ALA A 98 13.77 -22.49 26.10
CA ALA A 98 15.06 -23.14 26.31
C ALA A 98 16.16 -22.53 25.41
N THR A 99 15.82 -22.22 24.15
CA THR A 99 16.72 -21.57 23.20
C THR A 99 17.13 -20.18 23.66
N VAL A 100 16.17 -19.37 24.13
CA VAL A 100 16.44 -18.02 24.65
C VAL A 100 17.30 -18.07 25.91
N LEU A 101 16.98 -18.96 26.87
CA LEU A 101 17.73 -19.10 28.11
C LEU A 101 19.16 -19.66 27.88
N ALA A 102 19.36 -20.53 26.90
CA ALA A 102 20.70 -21.00 26.51
C ALA A 102 21.59 -19.86 25.96
N ARG A 103 21.00 -18.80 25.42
CA ARG A 103 21.69 -17.63 24.86
C ARG A 103 21.58 -16.36 25.74
N LYS A 104 21.14 -16.52 27.01
CA LYS A 104 20.83 -15.38 27.90
C LYS A 104 21.99 -14.40 28.09
N ASP A 105 23.21 -14.91 28.23
CA ASP A 105 24.39 -14.09 28.48
C ASP A 105 24.83 -13.35 27.19
N GLU A 106 24.74 -14.00 26.06
CA GLU A 106 25.08 -13.43 24.75
C GLU A 106 24.06 -12.34 24.34
N LEU A 107 22.77 -12.57 24.60
CA LEU A 107 21.71 -11.57 24.43
C LEU A 107 21.83 -10.42 25.42
N GLY A 108 22.39 -10.64 26.60
CA GLY A 108 22.18 -9.77 27.75
C GLY A 108 20.70 -9.74 28.17
N LEU A 109 20.09 -10.92 28.25
CA LEU A 109 18.67 -11.11 28.54
C LEU A 109 18.29 -10.51 29.89
N LEU A 110 17.19 -9.75 29.95
CA LEU A 110 16.66 -9.12 31.16
C LEU A 110 15.25 -9.61 31.50
N LEU A 111 14.47 -10.00 30.49
CA LEU A 111 13.12 -10.52 30.67
C LEU A 111 12.82 -11.57 29.59
N LEU A 112 12.15 -12.64 29.99
CA LEU A 112 11.46 -13.57 29.10
C LEU A 112 10.08 -13.87 29.71
N GLU A 113 9.03 -13.57 28.97
CA GLU A 113 7.66 -13.82 29.39
C GLU A 113 6.83 -14.44 28.28
N ARG A 114 5.79 -15.18 28.65
CA ARG A 114 4.80 -15.70 27.71
C ARG A 114 3.73 -14.62 27.43
N SER A 115 3.43 -14.35 26.18
CA SER A 115 2.32 -13.47 25.79
C SER A 115 0.97 -14.10 26.16
N ALA A 116 -0.10 -13.30 26.12
CA ALA A 116 -1.43 -13.78 26.54
C ALA A 116 -1.98 -14.90 25.62
N ARG A 117 -1.48 -15.05 24.39
CA ARG A 117 -2.03 -16.03 23.43
C ARG A 117 -0.99 -17.03 22.91
N LYS A 118 -0.09 -16.63 22.01
CA LYS A 118 0.67 -17.59 21.19
C LYS A 118 2.19 -17.40 21.22
N GLY A 119 2.70 -16.28 21.72
CA GLY A 119 4.11 -15.94 21.59
C GLY A 119 4.80 -15.64 22.91
N PHE A 120 5.94 -14.98 22.81
CA PHE A 120 6.76 -14.57 23.93
C PHE A 120 7.25 -13.14 23.73
N HIS A 121 7.44 -12.42 24.83
CA HIS A 121 8.17 -11.18 24.83
C HIS A 121 9.54 -11.41 25.47
N ILE A 122 10.58 -10.85 24.88
CA ILE A 122 11.91 -10.75 25.48
C ILE A 122 12.34 -9.30 25.62
N VAL A 123 13.10 -9.01 26.64
CA VAL A 123 13.81 -7.73 26.80
C VAL A 123 15.28 -8.05 27.01
N PHE A 124 16.13 -7.39 26.24
CA PHE A 124 17.58 -7.61 26.28
C PHE A 124 18.34 -6.27 26.22
N ARG A 125 19.63 -6.31 26.55
CA ARG A 125 20.48 -5.12 26.52
C ARG A 125 20.72 -4.62 25.12
N ARG A 126 20.50 -3.33 24.92
CA ARG A 126 20.79 -2.64 23.66
C ARG A 126 22.27 -2.62 23.36
N ARG A 127 22.62 -2.90 22.12
CA ARG A 127 23.96 -2.62 21.55
C ARG A 127 23.97 -1.18 21.05
N PRO A 128 24.74 -0.25 21.69
CA PRO A 128 24.63 1.18 21.40
C PRO A 128 24.98 1.58 19.98
N ALA A 129 25.84 0.80 19.30
CA ALA A 129 26.24 1.04 17.92
C ALA A 129 25.18 0.65 16.88
N LEU A 130 24.08 0.01 17.31
CA LEU A 130 23.03 -0.49 16.42
C LEU A 130 21.73 0.29 16.62
N THR A 131 21.01 0.54 15.53
CA THR A 131 19.65 1.10 15.58
C THR A 131 18.69 0.13 16.27
N GLN A 132 17.47 0.57 16.58
CA GLN A 132 16.42 -0.30 17.14
C GLN A 132 16.20 -1.54 16.25
N GLU A 133 16.04 -1.33 14.94
CA GLU A 133 15.82 -2.42 13.98
C GLU A 133 17.03 -3.36 13.87
N GLN A 134 18.24 -2.83 13.85
CA GLN A 134 19.45 -3.66 13.80
C GLN A 134 19.64 -4.49 15.06
N ASN A 135 19.28 -3.98 16.24
CA ASN A 135 19.27 -4.75 17.49
C ASN A 135 18.27 -5.92 17.42
N LEU A 136 17.07 -5.68 16.87
CA LEU A 136 16.06 -6.74 16.68
C LEU A 136 16.50 -7.78 15.67
N GLN A 137 17.09 -7.36 14.54
CA GLN A 137 17.64 -8.26 13.52
C GLN A 137 18.80 -9.12 14.07
N TRP A 138 19.68 -8.52 14.86
CA TRP A 138 20.77 -9.24 15.51
C TRP A 138 20.25 -10.29 16.48
N ALA A 139 19.30 -9.93 17.36
CA ALA A 139 18.73 -10.87 18.32
C ALA A 139 17.93 -11.99 17.63
N ALA A 140 17.17 -11.66 16.56
CA ALA A 140 16.45 -12.63 15.75
C ALA A 140 17.41 -13.61 15.06
N GLY A 141 18.52 -13.12 14.51
CA GLY A 141 19.56 -13.94 13.89
C GLY A 141 20.23 -14.89 14.91
N LEU A 142 20.52 -14.39 16.11
CA LEU A 142 21.11 -15.17 17.19
C LEU A 142 20.20 -16.32 17.68
N LEU A 143 18.89 -16.04 17.74
CA LEU A 143 17.88 -17.01 18.19
C LEU A 143 17.34 -17.91 17.06
N GLY A 144 17.63 -17.59 15.80
CA GLY A 144 17.10 -18.32 14.65
C GLY A 144 15.58 -18.14 14.46
N VAL A 145 15.03 -17.00 14.87
CA VAL A 145 13.59 -16.69 14.85
C VAL A 145 13.28 -15.46 13.99
N GLU A 146 12.01 -15.30 13.64
CA GLU A 146 11.50 -14.04 13.09
C GLU A 146 10.94 -13.18 14.22
N PHE A 147 10.97 -11.85 14.08
CA PHE A 147 10.42 -10.91 15.06
C PHE A 147 9.30 -10.07 14.42
N ASP A 148 8.34 -9.63 15.24
CA ASP A 148 7.30 -8.72 14.78
C ASP A 148 7.91 -7.37 14.37
N HIS A 149 7.74 -7.01 13.10
CA HIS A 149 8.19 -5.73 12.56
C HIS A 149 7.62 -4.49 13.27
N GLY A 150 6.52 -4.63 14.03
CA GLY A 150 5.99 -3.58 14.87
C GLY A 150 6.93 -3.16 16.00
N ALA A 151 7.85 -4.03 16.43
CA ALA A 151 8.85 -3.75 17.47
C ALA A 151 9.97 -2.78 17.03
N LYS A 152 10.05 -2.41 15.75
CA LYS A 152 10.95 -1.36 15.24
C LYS A 152 10.61 0.02 15.81
N ASP A 153 9.35 0.25 16.13
CA ASP A 153 8.91 1.47 16.82
C ASP A 153 9.27 1.36 18.30
N ILE A 154 10.16 2.24 18.78
CA ILE A 154 10.57 2.29 20.20
C ILE A 154 9.40 2.56 21.16
N THR A 155 8.29 3.10 20.65
CA THR A 155 7.06 3.34 21.42
C THR A 155 6.14 2.12 21.48
N ARG A 156 6.58 0.96 20.96
CA ARG A 156 5.83 -0.31 21.04
C ARG A 156 5.46 -0.64 22.48
N VAL A 157 4.20 -1.00 22.67
CA VAL A 157 3.65 -1.43 23.97
C VAL A 157 3.53 -2.94 24.00
N PHE A 158 3.97 -3.55 25.11
CA PHE A 158 3.87 -4.99 25.39
C PHE A 158 2.72 -5.25 26.34
N PHE A 159 1.83 -6.17 25.99
CA PHE A 159 0.71 -6.60 26.83
C PHE A 159 1.16 -7.72 27.75
N THR A 160 1.41 -7.36 28.99
CA THR A 160 2.09 -8.20 29.98
C THR A 160 1.11 -9.02 30.80
N THR A 161 1.38 -10.32 30.92
CA THR A 161 0.59 -11.30 31.67
C THR A 161 0.91 -11.30 33.17
N THR A 162 0.56 -12.38 33.88
CA THR A 162 0.77 -12.48 35.34
C THR A 162 2.24 -12.72 35.70
N ALA A 163 2.57 -12.68 36.97
CA ALA A 163 3.91 -13.04 37.48
C ALA A 163 4.04 -14.54 37.83
N ASP A 164 3.07 -15.37 37.46
CA ASP A 164 3.13 -16.81 37.72
C ASP A 164 4.30 -17.44 36.97
N PRO A 165 4.94 -18.50 37.49
CA PRO A 165 6.12 -19.11 36.86
C PRO A 165 5.90 -19.61 35.41
N GLN A 166 4.67 -19.91 35.05
CA GLN A 166 4.30 -20.28 33.68
C GLN A 166 4.24 -19.11 32.71
N ASP A 167 4.13 -17.87 33.21
CA ASP A 167 4.00 -16.65 32.46
C ASP A 167 5.30 -15.84 32.45
N LEU A 168 5.91 -15.66 33.60
CA LEU A 168 7.18 -14.96 33.76
C LEU A 168 8.31 -16.01 33.90
N LEU A 169 8.97 -16.31 32.82
CA LEU A 169 9.97 -17.38 32.72
C LEU A 169 11.37 -16.94 33.17
N TYR A 170 11.69 -15.65 33.01
CA TYR A 170 12.97 -15.10 33.44
C TYR A 170 12.82 -13.59 33.71
N LEU A 171 13.45 -13.12 34.80
CA LEU A 171 13.50 -11.69 35.15
C LEU A 171 14.83 -11.38 35.85
N ASP A 172 15.56 -10.40 35.34
CA ASP A 172 16.82 -9.91 35.90
C ASP A 172 16.61 -8.53 36.51
N ASP A 173 17.13 -8.28 37.71
CA ASP A 173 17.00 -7.02 38.43
C ASP A 173 17.67 -5.85 37.71
N ARG A 174 18.61 -6.12 36.84
CA ARG A 174 19.26 -5.12 35.98
C ARG A 174 18.27 -4.39 35.04
N LEU A 175 17.07 -4.93 34.81
CA LEU A 175 15.99 -4.28 34.06
C LEU A 175 15.55 -2.96 34.74
N PHE A 176 15.67 -2.85 36.04
CA PHE A 176 15.21 -1.71 36.85
C PHE A 176 16.31 -0.70 37.16
N LEU A 177 17.54 -0.94 36.76
CA LEU A 177 18.63 -0.02 36.98
C LEU A 177 18.54 1.19 36.04
N THR A 178 19.06 2.34 36.49
CA THR A 178 19.18 3.55 35.67
C THR A 178 20.31 3.39 34.66
N GLY A 179 19.99 3.20 33.39
CA GLY A 179 20.96 3.30 32.28
C GLY A 179 21.10 4.73 31.77
N THR A 180 22.20 5.02 31.10
CA THR A 180 22.41 6.32 30.43
C THR A 180 21.50 6.38 29.20
N PRO A 181 20.75 7.50 28.96
CA PRO A 181 19.95 7.65 27.77
C PRO A 181 20.81 7.57 26.49
N THR A 182 20.39 6.77 25.52
CA THR A 182 21.05 6.69 24.23
C THR A 182 20.24 7.52 23.22
N PRO A 183 20.83 8.57 22.61
CA PRO A 183 20.17 9.33 21.53
C PRO A 183 19.91 8.43 20.32
N MET A 184 18.84 8.72 19.58
CA MET A 184 18.60 8.07 18.30
C MET A 184 19.73 8.46 17.33
N PRO A 185 20.38 7.51 16.65
CA PRO A 185 21.33 7.87 15.59
C PRO A 185 20.59 8.61 14.47
N ASP A 186 21.14 9.74 14.06
CA ASP A 186 20.65 10.51 12.91
C ASP A 186 20.68 9.66 11.64
N PRO A 187 19.76 9.87 10.71
CA PRO A 187 19.82 9.21 9.42
C PRO A 187 21.14 9.60 8.70
N PRO A 188 21.79 8.68 7.99
CA PRO A 188 23.10 8.95 7.40
C PRO A 188 23.01 10.11 6.42
N THR A 189 23.59 11.22 6.78
CA THR A 189 23.82 12.36 5.92
C THR A 189 25.04 12.03 5.05
N THR A 190 24.82 11.89 3.77
CA THR A 190 25.86 11.78 2.74
C THR A 190 26.60 13.13 2.67
N THR A 191 27.75 13.20 3.27
CA THR A 191 28.74 14.25 2.95
C THR A 191 30.02 13.59 2.50
N ALA A 192 30.27 13.74 1.21
CA ALA A 192 31.54 13.46 0.60
C ALA A 192 32.58 14.50 1.13
N SER A 193 33.71 14.04 1.59
CA SER A 193 34.92 14.86 1.60
C SER A 193 36.16 14.01 1.37
N ALA A 194 36.99 14.53 0.48
CA ALA A 194 38.13 13.91 -0.12
C ALA A 194 39.41 14.10 0.71
N THR A 195 40.27 13.08 0.65
CA THR A 195 41.72 13.03 0.49
C THR A 195 42.63 13.82 1.48
N PRO A 196 43.94 13.57 1.63
CA PRO A 196 44.85 12.86 0.74
C PRO A 196 45.92 11.92 1.38
N MET A 197 46.47 11.07 0.50
CA MET A 197 47.83 10.54 0.34
C MET A 197 48.92 10.71 1.43
N THR A 198 49.65 9.66 1.71
CA THR A 198 51.10 9.64 1.49
C THR A 198 51.69 8.21 1.35
N THR A 199 52.48 8.11 0.34
CA THR A 199 53.46 7.18 -0.15
C THR A 199 54.37 6.47 0.87
N ALA A 200 54.72 5.21 0.58
CA ALA A 200 56.12 4.74 0.50
C ALA A 200 56.20 3.27 0.02
N THR A 201 56.86 3.08 -1.11
CA THR A 201 57.54 1.87 -1.55
C THR A 201 58.95 1.85 -0.95
N PRO A 202 59.66 0.74 -0.76
CA PRO A 202 60.50 0.22 -1.83
C PRO A 202 60.74 -1.31 -1.93
N THR A 203 60.90 -1.75 -3.18
CA THR A 203 61.94 -2.59 -3.79
C THR A 203 62.56 -3.80 -3.03
N ALA A 204 62.56 -5.00 -3.59
CA ALA A 204 63.53 -5.57 -4.50
C ALA A 204 63.36 -7.07 -4.69
N THR A 205 63.45 -7.53 -5.92
CA THR A 205 63.76 -8.87 -6.44
C THR A 205 65.24 -9.23 -6.17
N PRO A 206 65.86 -10.36 -6.51
CA PRO A 206 65.40 -11.47 -7.40
C PRO A 206 65.82 -12.89 -6.93
N ASP A 207 65.36 -13.96 -7.59
CA ASP A 207 66.10 -14.94 -8.40
C ASP A 207 65.44 -16.33 -8.47
N THR A 208 65.37 -16.77 -9.70
CA THR A 208 65.05 -18.12 -10.20
C THR A 208 66.26 -19.08 -10.06
N PRO A 209 66.22 -20.44 -10.18
CA PRO A 209 65.76 -21.15 -11.39
C PRO A 209 65.16 -22.60 -11.29
N GLN A 210 64.33 -22.91 -12.30
CA GLN A 210 64.27 -24.17 -13.16
C GLN A 210 64.10 -25.58 -12.57
N GLU A 211 63.01 -26.20 -12.96
CA GLU A 211 62.57 -27.19 -13.99
C GLU A 211 62.80 -28.68 -13.65
N PRO A 212 62.17 -29.72 -14.23
CA PRO A 212 61.17 -29.78 -15.32
C PRO A 212 59.94 -30.69 -15.14
N ALA A 213 59.05 -30.56 -16.11
CA ALA A 213 57.73 -31.11 -16.33
C ALA A 213 57.61 -32.62 -16.62
N THR A 214 56.39 -33.14 -16.47
CA THR A 214 55.71 -34.08 -17.37
C THR A 214 54.16 -34.06 -17.12
N PRO A 215 53.28 -34.59 -18.01
CA PRO A 215 52.35 -33.76 -18.75
C PRO A 215 50.91 -33.79 -18.19
N GLU A 216 50.27 -32.66 -18.18
CA GLU A 216 48.89 -32.47 -17.74
C GLU A 216 47.87 -32.71 -18.85
N THR A 217 46.78 -33.38 -18.48
CA THR A 217 45.51 -33.40 -19.16
C THR A 217 44.92 -31.97 -19.16
N PRO A 218 44.14 -31.52 -20.15
CA PRO A 218 43.68 -30.15 -20.25
C PRO A 218 42.81 -29.79 -19.07
N GLN A 219 43.22 -28.81 -18.25
CA GLN A 219 42.40 -28.16 -17.26
C GLN A 219 41.45 -27.16 -17.98
N GLU A 220 40.17 -27.38 -17.82
CA GLU A 220 39.17 -26.34 -18.12
C GLU A 220 39.39 -25.11 -17.23
N PRO A 221 39.27 -23.86 -17.75
CA PRO A 221 39.49 -22.65 -16.98
C PRO A 221 38.49 -22.52 -15.84
N ALA A 222 39.01 -22.38 -14.64
CA ALA A 222 38.22 -22.26 -13.42
C ALA A 222 37.65 -20.84 -13.33
N GLY A 223 36.31 -20.71 -13.32
CA GLY A 223 35.60 -19.48 -12.98
C GLY A 223 34.89 -18.74 -14.10
N GLU A 224 34.90 -19.24 -15.33
CA GLU A 224 34.18 -18.61 -16.43
C GLU A 224 32.67 -18.95 -16.36
N VAL A 225 31.87 -17.96 -16.78
CA VAL A 225 30.40 -18.08 -16.92
C VAL A 225 30.09 -19.25 -17.85
N THR A 226 29.23 -20.18 -17.40
CA THR A 226 28.83 -21.31 -18.23
C THR A 226 28.05 -20.82 -19.46
N PRO A 227 28.18 -21.47 -20.65
CA PRO A 227 27.42 -21.09 -21.84
C PRO A 227 25.92 -21.05 -21.62
N GLU A 228 25.38 -21.90 -20.74
CA GLU A 228 23.97 -21.92 -20.40
C GLU A 228 23.59 -20.74 -19.48
N ALA A 229 24.44 -20.32 -18.57
CA ALA A 229 24.21 -19.13 -17.73
C ALA A 229 24.24 -17.84 -18.57
N ALA A 230 25.03 -17.79 -19.65
CA ALA A 230 25.09 -16.65 -20.56
C ALA A 230 23.83 -16.50 -21.42
N THR A 231 23.17 -17.60 -21.78
CA THR A 231 22.03 -17.63 -22.72
C THR A 231 20.68 -17.81 -22.04
N ALA A 232 20.60 -18.63 -20.98
CA ALA A 232 19.35 -18.82 -20.23
C ALA A 232 18.97 -17.56 -19.47
N THR A 233 17.67 -17.24 -19.46
CA THR A 233 17.17 -16.05 -18.78
C THR A 233 16.09 -16.35 -17.76
N TYR A 234 16.01 -15.48 -16.74
CA TYR A 234 14.92 -15.42 -15.78
C TYR A 234 14.44 -13.97 -15.64
N ARG A 235 13.16 -13.72 -15.89
CA ARG A 235 12.56 -12.35 -15.91
C ARG A 235 13.30 -11.39 -16.86
N GLY A 236 13.85 -11.90 -17.96
CA GLY A 236 14.57 -11.10 -18.92
C GLY A 236 16.01 -10.73 -18.55
N HIS A 237 16.53 -11.26 -17.43
CA HIS A 237 17.95 -11.18 -17.04
C HIS A 237 18.62 -12.52 -17.31
N THR A 238 19.82 -12.51 -17.89
CA THR A 238 20.61 -13.73 -18.03
C THR A 238 21.03 -14.27 -16.66
N PHE A 239 21.18 -15.58 -16.52
CA PHE A 239 21.67 -16.13 -15.24
C PHE A 239 23.08 -15.64 -14.93
N ALA A 240 23.91 -15.37 -15.93
CA ALA A 240 25.20 -14.70 -15.73
C ALA A 240 25.05 -13.36 -15.00
N ALA A 241 24.17 -12.46 -15.50
CA ALA A 241 23.92 -11.18 -14.85
C ALA A 241 23.35 -11.33 -13.44
N ILE A 242 22.52 -12.37 -13.19
CA ILE A 242 21.98 -12.66 -11.86
C ILE A 242 23.10 -13.11 -10.90
N ILE A 243 24.02 -13.96 -11.38
CA ILE A 243 25.16 -14.45 -10.60
C ILE A 243 26.13 -13.30 -10.28
N ASP A 244 26.48 -12.50 -11.28
CA ASP A 244 27.36 -11.34 -11.10
C ASP A 244 26.77 -10.34 -10.10
N LYS A 245 25.48 -10.06 -10.23
CA LYS A 245 24.79 -9.17 -9.29
C LYS A 245 24.71 -9.75 -7.88
N PHE A 246 24.55 -11.07 -7.75
CA PHE A 246 24.59 -11.76 -6.46
C PHE A 246 25.95 -11.56 -5.78
N PHE A 247 27.05 -11.78 -6.49
CA PHE A 247 28.38 -11.53 -5.93
C PHE A 247 28.66 -10.05 -5.70
N GLY A 248 28.16 -9.16 -6.55
CA GLY A 248 28.23 -7.71 -6.35
C GLY A 248 27.59 -7.25 -5.03
N LEU A 249 26.49 -7.86 -4.65
CA LEU A 249 25.77 -7.50 -3.42
C LEU A 249 26.28 -8.23 -2.16
N TYR A 250 26.83 -9.44 -2.32
CA TYR A 250 27.11 -10.32 -1.16
C TYR A 250 28.55 -10.80 -1.03
N ASN A 251 29.42 -10.45 -2.00
CA ASN A 251 30.84 -10.77 -1.96
C ASN A 251 31.75 -9.65 -2.54
N GLY A 252 31.28 -8.39 -2.48
CA GLY A 252 32.07 -7.25 -2.96
C GLY A 252 32.37 -7.22 -4.46
N GLY A 253 31.68 -8.03 -5.27
CA GLY A 253 31.91 -8.18 -6.72
C GLY A 253 32.99 -9.23 -7.06
N GLU A 254 33.61 -9.84 -6.08
CA GLU A 254 34.65 -10.84 -6.29
C GLU A 254 34.04 -12.23 -6.48
N THR A 255 34.61 -13.04 -7.38
CA THR A 255 34.27 -14.45 -7.53
C THR A 255 34.80 -15.27 -6.34
N PRO A 256 34.17 -16.44 -6.01
CA PRO A 256 34.65 -17.30 -4.94
C PRO A 256 36.11 -17.75 -5.14
N ILE A 257 36.91 -17.65 -4.08
CA ILE A 257 38.33 -18.02 -4.03
C ILE A 257 38.54 -19.22 -3.08
N GLU A 258 39.75 -19.80 -3.09
CA GLU A 258 40.11 -20.83 -2.12
C GLU A 258 39.96 -20.32 -0.68
N GLY A 259 39.25 -21.10 0.17
CA GLY A 259 38.90 -20.72 1.54
C GLY A 259 37.43 -20.33 1.70
N ASN A 260 36.77 -19.69 0.70
CA ASN A 260 35.35 -19.31 0.75
C ASN A 260 34.50 -19.96 -0.34
N ARG A 261 35.11 -20.59 -1.36
CA ARG A 261 34.44 -21.09 -2.58
C ARG A 261 33.26 -22.04 -2.29
N ASN A 262 33.39 -22.90 -1.30
CA ASN A 262 32.36 -23.90 -0.96
C ASN A 262 31.13 -23.21 -0.33
N VAL A 263 31.35 -22.30 0.62
CA VAL A 263 30.29 -21.53 1.29
C VAL A 263 29.57 -20.66 0.31
N LEU A 264 30.29 -19.90 -0.53
CA LEU A 264 29.68 -19.00 -1.51
C LEU A 264 28.94 -19.75 -2.63
N THR A 265 29.46 -20.92 -3.05
CA THR A 265 28.76 -21.81 -4.01
C THR A 265 27.46 -22.34 -3.40
N PHE A 266 27.46 -22.72 -2.12
CA PHE A 266 26.26 -23.15 -1.40
C PHE A 266 25.22 -22.03 -1.32
N GLU A 267 25.62 -20.83 -0.89
CA GLU A 267 24.72 -19.69 -0.76
C GLU A 267 24.15 -19.23 -2.11
N LEU A 268 24.97 -19.24 -3.17
CA LEU A 268 24.52 -18.98 -4.54
C LEU A 268 23.51 -20.04 -5.00
N ALA A 269 23.81 -21.32 -4.84
CA ALA A 269 22.91 -22.41 -5.22
C ALA A 269 21.58 -22.34 -4.46
N LYS A 270 21.64 -22.08 -3.16
CA LYS A 270 20.47 -21.86 -2.30
C LYS A 270 19.62 -20.66 -2.75
N ALA A 271 20.24 -19.60 -3.25
CA ALA A 271 19.53 -18.45 -3.80
C ALA A 271 18.90 -18.76 -5.17
N LEU A 272 19.62 -19.46 -6.06
CA LEU A 272 19.17 -19.76 -7.42
C LEU A 272 18.13 -20.88 -7.52
N ARG A 273 18.11 -21.83 -6.59
CA ARG A 273 17.30 -23.07 -6.70
C ARG A 273 15.82 -22.83 -7.00
N CYS A 274 15.22 -21.75 -6.43
CA CYS A 274 13.80 -21.47 -6.63
C CYS A 274 13.49 -20.97 -8.05
N ILE A 275 14.44 -20.27 -8.69
CA ILE A 275 14.31 -19.81 -10.07
C ILE A 275 14.82 -20.84 -11.09
N CYS A 276 15.41 -21.93 -10.58
CA CYS A 276 15.77 -23.13 -11.32
C CYS A 276 14.76 -24.27 -11.13
N ASP A 277 13.58 -24.00 -10.60
CA ASP A 277 12.50 -24.97 -10.35
C ASP A 277 12.92 -26.16 -9.44
N TYR A 278 13.90 -25.96 -8.56
CA TYR A 278 14.53 -26.97 -7.70
C TYR A 278 15.15 -28.14 -8.47
N ARG A 279 15.54 -27.92 -9.72
CA ARG A 279 16.16 -28.91 -10.59
C ARG A 279 17.68 -28.85 -10.42
N ILE A 280 18.26 -29.94 -9.89
CA ILE A 280 19.69 -30.01 -9.63
C ILE A 280 20.53 -30.01 -10.92
N ASP A 281 20.03 -30.63 -12.01
CA ASP A 281 20.65 -30.59 -13.32
C ASP A 281 20.82 -29.16 -13.84
N ARG A 282 19.80 -28.31 -13.62
CA ARG A 282 19.84 -26.91 -14.02
C ARG A 282 20.80 -26.08 -13.17
N LEU A 283 20.86 -26.34 -11.86
CA LEU A 283 21.87 -25.69 -11.00
C LEU A 283 23.29 -26.06 -11.41
N ARG A 284 23.53 -27.34 -11.78
CA ARG A 284 24.82 -27.79 -12.27
C ARG A 284 25.22 -27.17 -13.61
N ALA A 285 24.26 -26.91 -14.49
CA ALA A 285 24.50 -26.26 -15.77
C ALA A 285 24.78 -24.75 -15.66
N LEU A 286 24.27 -24.09 -14.61
CA LEU A 286 24.34 -22.63 -14.43
C LEU A 286 25.48 -22.18 -13.51
N ILE A 287 25.88 -22.97 -12.52
CA ILE A 287 26.88 -22.60 -11.52
C ILE A 287 28.22 -23.22 -11.86
N PRO A 288 29.26 -22.42 -12.21
CA PRO A 288 30.58 -22.95 -12.51
C PRO A 288 31.27 -23.47 -11.25
N ARG A 289 32.33 -24.29 -11.46
CA ARG A 289 33.21 -24.72 -10.37
C ARG A 289 34.25 -23.67 -10.07
N TYR A 290 34.02 -22.87 -9.03
CA TYR A 290 34.90 -21.75 -8.67
C TYR A 290 36.21 -22.26 -8.04
N ALA A 291 37.32 -21.60 -8.38
CA ALA A 291 38.65 -21.76 -7.79
C ALA A 291 39.06 -23.24 -7.63
N GLY A 292 38.82 -24.07 -8.64
CA GLY A 292 39.22 -25.49 -8.62
C GLY A 292 38.53 -26.39 -7.56
N LEU A 293 37.31 -26.02 -7.15
CA LEU A 293 36.53 -26.86 -6.22
C LEU A 293 36.36 -28.26 -6.80
N PRO A 294 36.71 -29.37 -6.05
CA PRO A 294 36.60 -30.74 -6.56
C PRO A 294 35.19 -31.06 -7.04
N ALA A 295 35.08 -31.82 -8.15
CA ALA A 295 33.78 -32.05 -8.82
C ALA A 295 32.75 -32.75 -7.92
N ASP A 296 33.17 -33.68 -7.12
CA ASP A 296 32.34 -34.43 -6.15
C ASP A 296 31.94 -33.57 -4.96
N GLU A 297 32.79 -32.66 -4.49
CA GLU A 297 32.51 -31.73 -3.43
C GLU A 297 31.54 -30.63 -3.93
N TRP A 298 31.78 -30.09 -5.14
CA TRP A 298 30.89 -29.14 -5.77
C TRP A 298 29.50 -29.75 -6.01
N ALA A 299 29.39 -30.97 -6.52
CA ALA A 299 28.11 -31.64 -6.73
C ALA A 299 27.34 -31.83 -5.42
N ARG A 300 28.01 -32.29 -4.35
CA ARG A 300 27.42 -32.41 -3.01
C ARG A 300 26.96 -31.08 -2.45
N THR A 301 27.72 -30.01 -2.66
CA THR A 301 27.37 -28.65 -2.23
C THR A 301 26.10 -28.16 -2.89
N LEU A 302 25.94 -28.38 -4.20
CA LEU A 302 24.70 -28.00 -4.92
C LEU A 302 23.50 -28.84 -4.46
N GLU A 303 23.68 -30.15 -4.25
CA GLU A 303 22.62 -31.03 -3.75
C GLU A 303 22.17 -30.65 -2.35
N ASN A 304 23.09 -30.39 -1.43
CA ASN A 304 22.77 -29.93 -0.09
C ASN A 304 22.01 -28.61 -0.11
N ALA A 305 22.44 -27.65 -0.93
CA ALA A 305 21.74 -26.38 -1.09
C ALA A 305 20.33 -26.56 -1.68
N ASN A 306 20.16 -27.48 -2.63
CA ASN A 306 18.87 -27.76 -3.26
C ASN A 306 17.88 -28.47 -2.30
N ASN A 307 18.39 -29.30 -1.41
CA ASN A 307 17.62 -30.12 -0.45
C ASN A 307 17.28 -29.39 0.87
N GLU A 308 17.74 -28.16 1.06
CA GLU A 308 17.38 -27.34 2.20
C GLU A 308 15.84 -27.26 2.40
N PRO A 309 15.33 -27.41 3.64
CA PRO A 309 13.88 -27.54 3.91
C PRO A 309 13.03 -26.34 3.46
N ARG A 310 13.55 -25.12 3.58
CA ARG A 310 12.81 -23.92 3.19
C ARG A 310 12.68 -23.81 1.68
N ARG A 311 11.45 -23.90 1.18
CA ARG A 311 11.13 -23.69 -0.24
C ARG A 311 10.57 -22.28 -0.45
N GLY A 312 10.92 -21.67 -1.57
CA GLY A 312 10.51 -20.31 -1.94
C GLY A 312 11.71 -19.43 -2.29
N MET A 313 11.43 -18.25 -2.84
CA MET A 313 12.47 -17.31 -3.24
C MET A 313 13.13 -16.68 -2.00
N SER A 314 14.45 -16.86 -1.89
CA SER A 314 15.22 -16.28 -0.77
C SER A 314 15.17 -14.75 -0.79
N PHE A 315 15.35 -14.12 0.37
CA PHE A 315 15.44 -12.65 0.47
C PHE A 315 16.58 -12.11 -0.40
N ARG A 316 17.75 -12.77 -0.40
CA ARG A 316 18.90 -12.38 -1.23
C ARG A 316 18.57 -12.39 -2.72
N MET A 317 17.88 -13.42 -3.21
CA MET A 317 17.48 -13.47 -4.63
C MET A 317 16.47 -12.39 -5.00
N ARG A 318 15.55 -12.07 -4.12
CA ARG A 318 14.63 -10.93 -4.33
C ARG A 318 15.37 -9.61 -4.47
N GLN A 319 16.39 -9.35 -3.62
CA GLN A 319 17.21 -8.14 -3.72
C GLN A 319 18.05 -8.10 -4.99
N VAL A 320 18.62 -9.23 -5.42
CA VAL A 320 19.37 -9.33 -6.68
C VAL A 320 18.48 -8.96 -7.88
N LEU A 321 17.29 -9.56 -7.96
CA LEU A 321 16.36 -9.30 -9.05
C LEU A 321 15.85 -7.85 -9.02
N GLN A 322 15.53 -7.31 -7.85
CA GLN A 322 15.14 -5.92 -7.69
C GLN A 322 16.24 -4.97 -8.16
N ALA A 323 17.48 -5.20 -7.74
CA ALA A 323 18.61 -4.36 -8.14
C ALA A 323 18.96 -4.46 -9.63
N LEU A 324 18.65 -5.59 -10.29
CA LEU A 324 18.77 -5.73 -11.74
C LEU A 324 17.64 -5.02 -12.48
N ASP A 325 16.41 -5.11 -11.97
CA ASP A 325 15.25 -4.41 -12.52
C ASP A 325 15.43 -2.87 -12.42
N GLU A 326 16.01 -2.36 -11.32
CA GLU A 326 16.35 -0.95 -11.13
C GLU A 326 17.47 -0.44 -12.06
N GLN A 327 18.37 -1.31 -12.50
CA GLN A 327 19.46 -0.98 -13.45
C GLN A 327 19.06 -1.08 -14.92
N ARG A 328 17.86 -1.57 -15.21
CA ARG A 328 17.36 -1.67 -16.57
C ARG A 328 17.08 -0.26 -17.11
N PRO A 329 17.67 0.15 -18.25
CA PRO A 329 17.27 1.40 -18.88
C PRO A 329 15.76 1.35 -19.12
N PRO A 330 15.03 2.49 -18.93
CA PRO A 330 13.61 2.53 -19.24
C PRO A 330 13.42 2.04 -20.68
N LEU A 331 12.58 1.02 -20.85
CA LEU A 331 12.20 0.54 -22.16
C LEU A 331 11.58 1.71 -22.94
N PRO A 332 11.85 1.88 -24.24
CA PRO A 332 11.23 2.93 -25.02
C PRO A 332 9.72 2.80 -24.89
N ASP A 333 9.10 3.87 -24.40
CA ASP A 333 7.68 4.20 -24.36
C ASP A 333 6.70 3.00 -24.43
N ASP A 334 6.75 2.13 -23.42
CA ASP A 334 5.66 1.16 -23.19
C ASP A 334 4.52 1.85 -22.45
N SER A 335 3.84 2.76 -23.18
CA SER A 335 2.64 3.45 -22.75
C SER A 335 1.48 2.50 -22.38
N ARG A 336 1.70 1.19 -22.49
CA ARG A 336 0.77 0.10 -22.22
C ARG A 336 1.07 -0.66 -20.92
N SER A 337 2.11 -0.29 -20.19
CA SER A 337 2.35 -0.89 -18.87
C SER A 337 1.30 -0.42 -17.87
N LEU A 338 0.63 -1.37 -17.19
CA LEU A 338 -0.35 -1.07 -16.12
C LEU A 338 0.28 -0.29 -14.94
N THR A 339 1.60 -0.25 -14.87
CA THR A 339 2.40 0.36 -13.80
C THR A 339 3.52 1.24 -14.33
N ALA A 340 3.31 1.87 -15.51
CA ALA A 340 4.26 2.84 -16.06
C ALA A 340 4.66 3.87 -14.99
N ASP A 341 5.90 4.30 -14.97
CA ASP A 341 6.40 5.26 -13.97
C ASP A 341 5.77 6.65 -14.13
N VAL A 342 5.31 6.96 -15.34
CA VAL A 342 4.68 8.24 -15.68
C VAL A 342 3.18 8.03 -15.91
N PRO A 343 2.32 8.89 -15.34
CA PRO A 343 0.88 8.82 -15.58
C PRO A 343 0.54 9.12 -17.05
N PRO A 344 -0.63 8.63 -17.53
CA PRO A 344 -1.12 9.00 -18.87
C PRO A 344 -1.16 10.52 -19.05
N ALA A 345 -0.61 11.00 -20.18
CA ALA A 345 -0.60 12.43 -20.49
C ALA A 345 -2.01 12.97 -20.68
N LEU A 346 -2.28 14.18 -20.15
CA LEU A 346 -3.57 14.85 -20.31
C LEU A 346 -3.82 15.15 -21.80
N PRO A 347 -5.00 14.80 -22.38
CA PRO A 347 -5.27 15.02 -23.78
C PRO A 347 -5.36 16.51 -24.17
N HIS A 348 -4.93 16.80 -25.38
CA HIS A 348 -5.08 18.13 -25.99
C HIS A 348 -5.79 18.01 -27.34
N PRO A 349 -6.76 18.90 -27.62
CA PRO A 349 -7.34 19.90 -26.70
C PRO A 349 -8.31 19.27 -25.70
N LEU A 350 -8.37 19.82 -24.49
CA LEU A 350 -9.39 19.47 -23.50
C LEU A 350 -10.80 19.89 -23.95
N PRO A 351 -11.86 19.22 -23.43
CA PRO A 351 -13.22 19.77 -23.49
C PRO A 351 -13.25 21.19 -22.92
N GLU A 352 -14.01 22.05 -23.57
CA GLU A 352 -14.02 23.49 -23.25
C GLU A 352 -14.20 23.78 -21.75
N PRO A 353 -15.18 23.18 -21.01
CA PRO A 353 -15.32 23.46 -19.59
C PRO A 353 -14.06 23.12 -18.76
N LEU A 354 -13.39 22.01 -19.03
CA LEU A 354 -12.18 21.62 -18.30
C LEU A 354 -10.98 22.48 -18.67
N ARG A 355 -10.87 22.85 -19.97
CA ARG A 355 -9.83 23.77 -20.42
C ARG A 355 -9.92 25.09 -19.70
N SER A 356 -11.13 25.64 -19.59
CA SER A 356 -11.38 26.93 -18.95
C SER A 356 -11.21 26.88 -17.43
N LEU A 357 -11.74 25.84 -16.76
CA LEU A 357 -11.60 25.65 -15.32
C LEU A 357 -10.14 25.45 -14.88
N SER A 358 -9.29 24.83 -15.70
CA SER A 358 -7.89 24.58 -15.40
C SER A 358 -6.91 25.61 -16.00
N ALA A 359 -7.39 26.60 -16.74
CA ALA A 359 -6.55 27.52 -17.52
C ALA A 359 -5.56 28.35 -16.69
N LYS A 360 -5.91 28.66 -15.44
CA LYS A 360 -5.09 29.50 -14.54
C LYS A 360 -3.99 28.71 -13.82
N ALA A 361 -3.90 27.40 -14.03
CA ALA A 361 -2.91 26.52 -13.37
C ALA A 361 -1.79 26.10 -14.33
N PRO A 362 -0.55 25.94 -13.84
CA PRO A 362 0.53 25.31 -14.60
C PRO A 362 0.16 23.90 -15.05
N ASP A 363 0.74 23.46 -16.18
CA ASP A 363 0.33 22.23 -16.87
C ASP A 363 0.31 20.98 -15.98
N TYR A 364 1.33 20.80 -15.13
CA TYR A 364 1.40 19.61 -14.29
C TYR A 364 0.39 19.57 -13.11
N TYR A 365 -0.33 20.68 -12.84
CA TYR A 365 -1.46 20.69 -11.90
C TYR A 365 -2.81 20.41 -12.59
N ARG A 366 -2.90 20.65 -13.92
CA ARG A 366 -4.17 20.52 -14.65
C ARG A 366 -4.82 19.15 -14.52
N PRO A 367 -4.08 18.00 -14.56
CA PRO A 367 -4.70 16.69 -14.36
C PRO A 367 -5.47 16.60 -13.04
N ALA A 368 -4.86 17.04 -11.93
CA ALA A 368 -5.50 17.02 -10.61
C ALA A 368 -6.73 17.94 -10.53
N ILE A 369 -6.68 19.12 -11.15
CA ILE A 369 -7.82 20.05 -11.20
C ILE A 369 -8.94 19.47 -12.04
N CYS A 370 -8.65 18.93 -13.24
CA CYS A 370 -9.65 18.32 -14.12
C CYS A 370 -10.40 17.15 -13.45
N GLU A 371 -9.76 16.41 -12.55
CA GLU A 371 -10.42 15.37 -11.77
C GLU A 371 -11.20 15.91 -10.57
N ALA A 372 -10.67 16.93 -9.89
CA ALA A 372 -11.23 17.46 -8.66
C ALA A 372 -12.45 18.36 -8.84
N VAL A 373 -12.71 18.89 -10.03
CA VAL A 373 -13.88 19.76 -10.27
C VAL A 373 -15.21 19.01 -10.33
N PHE A 374 -15.20 17.70 -10.63
CA PHE A 374 -16.44 16.92 -10.80
C PHE A 374 -17.27 16.76 -9.53
N PRO A 375 -16.73 16.53 -8.33
CA PRO A 375 -17.55 16.53 -7.12
C PRO A 375 -18.29 17.84 -6.87
N ALA A 376 -17.68 18.98 -7.18
CA ALA A 376 -18.29 20.30 -7.06
C ALA A 376 -19.34 20.57 -8.17
N LEU A 377 -19.04 20.23 -9.42
CA LEU A 377 -20.00 20.30 -10.52
C LEU A 377 -21.25 19.46 -10.25
N ALA A 378 -21.06 18.25 -9.75
CA ALA A 378 -22.14 17.32 -9.44
C ALA A 378 -23.03 17.78 -8.28
N ALA A 379 -22.53 18.63 -7.39
CA ALA A 379 -23.32 19.20 -6.30
C ALA A 379 -24.54 20.03 -6.81
N HIS A 380 -24.53 20.44 -8.08
CA HIS A 380 -25.62 21.17 -8.75
C HIS A 380 -26.62 20.24 -9.46
N LEU A 381 -26.31 18.95 -9.68
CA LEU A 381 -27.11 18.03 -10.51
C LEU A 381 -28.23 17.31 -9.73
N HIS A 382 -29.02 18.06 -8.97
CA HIS A 382 -30.14 17.45 -8.25
C HIS A 382 -31.29 17.05 -9.20
N GLY A 383 -31.85 15.88 -9.01
CA GLY A 383 -32.95 15.39 -9.85
C GLY A 383 -32.53 14.96 -11.27
N VAL A 384 -31.26 14.80 -11.53
CA VAL A 384 -30.71 14.30 -12.80
C VAL A 384 -30.27 12.86 -12.63
N ARG A 385 -30.67 12.00 -13.58
CA ARG A 385 -30.26 10.61 -13.66
C ARG A 385 -29.69 10.31 -15.04
N PHE A 386 -28.71 9.41 -15.10
CA PHE A 386 -28.02 9.01 -16.31
C PHE A 386 -28.19 7.50 -16.51
N ARG A 387 -28.65 7.06 -17.68
CA ARG A 387 -28.82 5.62 -17.97
C ARG A 387 -27.57 5.06 -18.62
N TYR A 388 -26.96 4.10 -17.94
CA TYR A 388 -25.79 3.37 -18.41
C TYR A 388 -26.19 2.31 -19.45
N TRP A 389 -25.24 1.70 -20.11
CA TRP A 389 -25.47 0.74 -21.18
C TRP A 389 -26.16 -0.56 -20.71
N ASP A 390 -26.04 -0.89 -19.43
CA ASP A 390 -26.71 -2.04 -18.78
C ASP A 390 -28.14 -1.74 -18.28
N ASN A 391 -28.68 -0.59 -18.62
CA ASN A 391 -29.96 -0.01 -18.20
C ASN A 391 -30.06 0.40 -16.74
N VAL A 392 -28.95 0.37 -15.98
CA VAL A 392 -28.91 0.92 -14.62
C VAL A 392 -28.87 2.45 -14.69
N GLU A 393 -29.68 3.09 -13.84
CA GLU A 393 -29.67 4.55 -13.69
C GLU A 393 -28.71 4.97 -12.58
N HIS A 394 -27.83 5.90 -12.90
CA HIS A 394 -26.85 6.46 -11.97
C HIS A 394 -27.12 7.94 -11.74
N GLU A 395 -26.85 8.38 -10.51
CA GLU A 395 -26.77 9.80 -10.17
C GLU A 395 -25.31 10.25 -10.19
N ALA A 396 -25.06 11.55 -10.32
CA ALA A 396 -23.69 12.11 -10.41
C ALA A 396 -23.00 12.14 -9.02
N THR A 397 -22.57 11.00 -8.53
CA THR A 397 -21.80 10.93 -7.28
C THR A 397 -20.33 10.75 -7.57
N PHE A 398 -19.50 11.69 -7.12
CA PHE A 398 -18.05 11.67 -7.27
C PHE A 398 -17.35 11.89 -5.93
N MET A 399 -16.38 11.05 -5.68
CA MET A 399 -15.53 11.10 -4.49
C MET A 399 -14.08 11.06 -4.94
N ASN A 400 -13.45 12.24 -5.00
CA ASN A 400 -12.09 12.39 -5.49
C ASN A 400 -11.09 12.46 -4.34
N VAL A 401 -10.00 11.71 -4.43
CA VAL A 401 -8.89 11.75 -3.49
C VAL A 401 -7.60 12.12 -4.24
N LEU A 402 -7.07 13.30 -3.92
CA LEU A 402 -5.80 13.79 -4.44
C LEU A 402 -4.64 13.23 -3.60
N VAL A 403 -3.95 12.24 -4.14
CA VAL A 403 -2.82 11.56 -3.49
C VAL A 403 -1.52 12.11 -4.06
N ALA A 404 -0.83 12.95 -3.30
CA ALA A 404 0.38 13.60 -3.79
C ALA A 404 1.41 13.84 -2.66
N PRO A 405 2.70 14.04 -2.98
CA PRO A 405 3.73 14.32 -1.99
C PRO A 405 3.41 15.50 -1.08
N MET A 406 4.09 15.56 0.05
CA MET A 406 4.01 16.75 0.93
C MET A 406 4.53 17.98 0.19
N SER A 407 3.97 19.14 0.52
CA SER A 407 4.40 20.47 0.04
C SER A 407 4.36 20.69 -1.48
N ILE A 408 3.76 19.76 -2.25
CA ILE A 408 3.67 19.89 -3.72
C ILE A 408 2.59 20.87 -4.21
N GLY A 409 1.82 21.48 -3.31
CA GLY A 409 0.77 22.41 -3.69
C GLY A 409 -0.60 21.76 -3.95
N LYS A 410 -1.01 20.75 -3.14
CA LYS A 410 -2.33 20.11 -3.22
C LYS A 410 -3.51 21.09 -3.15
N GLY A 411 -3.29 22.31 -2.60
CA GLY A 411 -4.28 23.37 -2.57
C GLY A 411 -4.66 23.96 -3.94
N CYS A 412 -4.01 23.56 -5.03
CA CYS A 412 -4.28 24.02 -6.40
C CYS A 412 -5.76 23.82 -6.82
N ILE A 413 -6.43 22.81 -6.26
CA ILE A 413 -7.84 22.51 -6.57
C ILE A 413 -8.84 23.46 -5.88
N ARG A 414 -8.45 24.14 -4.81
CA ARG A 414 -9.38 24.90 -3.95
C ARG A 414 -10.02 26.07 -4.67
N ARG A 415 -9.24 26.85 -5.43
CA ARG A 415 -9.79 28.06 -6.11
C ARG A 415 -10.84 27.73 -7.17
N PRO A 416 -10.60 26.86 -8.16
CA PRO A 416 -11.64 26.46 -9.11
C PRO A 416 -12.90 25.92 -8.43
N ILE A 417 -12.75 25.12 -7.38
CA ILE A 417 -13.86 24.55 -6.61
C ILE A 417 -14.64 25.64 -5.87
N ALA A 418 -13.95 26.61 -5.26
CA ALA A 418 -14.61 27.71 -4.55
C ALA A 418 -15.55 28.52 -5.47
N PHE A 419 -15.12 28.81 -6.70
CA PHE A 419 -15.97 29.49 -7.70
C PHE A 419 -17.19 28.63 -8.11
N LEU A 420 -16.97 27.29 -8.28
CA LEU A 420 -18.07 26.37 -8.58
C LEU A 420 -19.12 26.29 -7.47
N LEU A 421 -18.75 26.55 -6.23
CA LEU A 421 -19.62 26.41 -5.06
C LEU A 421 -20.16 27.80 -4.55
N GLU A 422 -19.84 28.90 -5.19
CA GLU A 422 -20.12 30.26 -4.69
C GLU A 422 -21.59 30.46 -4.41
N ASP A 423 -22.47 30.08 -5.33
CA ASP A 423 -23.92 30.20 -5.20
C ASP A 423 -24.50 29.26 -4.13
N LEU A 424 -23.97 28.03 -4.01
CA LEU A 424 -24.35 27.10 -2.93
C LEU A 424 -23.95 27.67 -1.57
N LEU A 425 -22.74 28.20 -1.44
CA LEU A 425 -22.27 28.85 -0.22
C LEU A 425 -23.13 30.04 0.18
N GLN A 426 -23.61 30.85 -0.80
CA GLN A 426 -24.51 31.96 -0.55
C GLN A 426 -25.89 31.49 -0.04
N ARG A 427 -26.45 30.44 -0.66
CA ARG A 427 -27.70 29.81 -0.20
C ARG A 427 -27.55 29.21 1.21
N ASP A 428 -26.41 28.59 1.45
CA ASP A 428 -26.08 27.98 2.72
C ASP A 428 -25.90 28.99 3.85
N ARG A 429 -25.36 30.19 3.57
CA ARG A 429 -25.27 31.28 4.55
C ARG A 429 -26.66 31.66 5.07
N THR A 430 -27.61 31.91 4.17
CA THR A 430 -28.99 32.20 4.54
C THR A 430 -29.62 31.07 5.37
N SER A 431 -29.37 29.82 5.00
CA SER A 431 -29.86 28.65 5.75
C SER A 431 -29.21 28.55 7.15
N ARG A 432 -27.92 28.85 7.25
CA ARG A 432 -27.20 28.87 8.55
C ARG A 432 -27.70 29.96 9.46
N ASP A 433 -27.91 31.20 8.97
CA ASP A 433 -28.42 32.31 9.74
C ASP A 433 -29.80 31.98 10.31
N ARG A 434 -30.69 31.43 9.50
CA ARG A 434 -32.03 30.99 9.94
C ARG A 434 -31.96 29.83 10.96
N GLU A 435 -31.04 28.91 10.80
CA GLU A 435 -30.81 27.85 11.81
C GLU A 435 -30.30 28.40 13.13
N GLN A 436 -29.39 29.37 13.10
CA GLN A 436 -28.89 30.03 14.30
C GLN A 436 -29.99 30.86 14.99
N GLU A 437 -30.80 31.61 14.25
CA GLU A 437 -31.95 32.34 14.81
C GLU A 437 -32.94 31.36 15.49
N TRP A 438 -33.25 30.25 14.81
CA TRP A 438 -34.11 29.22 15.40
C TRP A 438 -33.53 28.67 16.72
N LYS A 439 -32.22 28.34 16.73
CA LYS A 439 -31.54 27.90 17.94
C LYS A 439 -31.56 28.93 19.08
N ALA A 440 -31.36 30.21 18.76
CA ALA A 440 -31.38 31.28 19.73
C ALA A 440 -32.80 31.47 20.34
N ARG A 441 -33.85 31.31 19.53
CA ARG A 441 -35.25 31.39 20.01
C ARG A 441 -35.70 30.13 20.76
N ASN A 442 -35.00 29.00 20.64
CA ASN A 442 -35.38 27.71 21.17
C ASN A 442 -34.22 27.05 21.98
N PRO A 443 -33.75 27.65 23.07
CA PRO A 443 -32.70 27.08 23.91
C PRO A 443 -33.14 25.74 24.50
N SER A 444 -32.18 24.88 24.82
CA SER A 444 -32.41 23.48 25.27
C SER A 444 -33.28 23.41 26.55
N SER A 445 -33.25 24.45 27.39
CA SER A 445 -34.01 24.54 28.64
C SER A 445 -35.48 24.97 28.46
N LYS A 446 -35.89 25.33 27.24
CA LYS A 446 -37.23 25.85 26.99
C LYS A 446 -38.26 24.73 26.91
N GLN A 447 -39.30 24.82 27.72
CA GLN A 447 -40.55 24.06 27.51
C GLN A 447 -41.27 24.59 26.30
N ASN A 448 -41.93 23.85 25.49
CA ASN A 448 -42.64 24.27 24.27
C ASN A 448 -41.70 24.85 23.17
N ARG A 449 -40.71 24.07 22.74
CA ARG A 449 -39.87 24.43 21.61
C ARG A 449 -40.65 24.44 20.30
N GLN A 450 -40.39 25.45 19.48
CA GLN A 450 -40.89 25.46 18.09
C GLN A 450 -40.16 24.41 17.22
N PRO A 451 -40.86 23.70 16.35
CA PRO A 451 -40.19 22.75 15.45
C PRO A 451 -39.16 23.48 14.59
N ARG A 452 -38.08 22.73 14.25
CA ARG A 452 -37.04 23.27 13.37
C ARG A 452 -37.63 23.51 11.97
N PRO A 453 -37.34 24.68 11.33
CA PRO A 453 -37.79 24.95 9.98
C PRO A 453 -37.39 23.86 8.98
N THR A 454 -38.32 23.40 8.18
CA THR A 454 -38.11 22.25 7.26
C THR A 454 -37.39 22.63 5.96
N ASP A 455 -37.35 23.92 5.62
CA ASP A 455 -36.74 24.49 4.43
C ASP A 455 -35.28 24.89 4.61
N ILE A 456 -34.69 24.60 5.77
CA ILE A 456 -33.25 24.72 5.97
C ILE A 456 -32.55 23.61 5.20
N CYS A 457 -31.71 23.99 4.24
CA CYS A 457 -30.87 23.09 3.47
C CYS A 457 -29.46 23.67 3.38
N ILE A 458 -28.48 22.97 3.95
CA ILE A 458 -27.06 23.31 3.91
C ILE A 458 -26.35 22.21 3.15
N GLN A 459 -25.80 22.53 1.99
CA GLN A 459 -25.21 21.58 1.05
C GLN A 459 -23.69 21.48 1.18
N VAL A 460 -23.00 22.62 1.36
CA VAL A 460 -21.53 22.64 1.51
C VAL A 460 -21.18 22.50 2.98
N LEU A 461 -20.66 21.32 3.32
CA LEU A 461 -20.35 20.95 4.69
C LEU A 461 -18.90 21.33 5.03
N ILE A 462 -18.67 21.71 6.27
CA ILE A 462 -17.32 21.83 6.82
C ILE A 462 -16.78 20.42 7.10
N ASP A 463 -15.48 20.27 7.09
CA ASP A 463 -14.81 18.96 7.32
C ASP A 463 -14.82 18.53 8.79
N ASN A 464 -15.17 19.41 9.71
CA ASN A 464 -15.25 19.14 11.16
C ASN A 464 -16.70 19.16 11.65
N LEU A 465 -17.49 18.14 11.31
CA LEU A 465 -18.85 17.99 11.79
C LEU A 465 -19.12 16.62 12.39
N THR A 466 -20.07 16.56 13.32
CA THR A 466 -20.44 15.31 13.98
C THR A 466 -21.39 14.45 13.13
N ASP A 467 -21.42 13.15 13.37
CA ASP A 467 -22.35 12.20 12.79
C ASP A 467 -23.83 12.67 12.86
N ALA A 468 -24.27 13.17 14.02
CA ALA A 468 -25.63 13.67 14.18
C ALA A 468 -25.95 14.86 13.25
N VAL A 469 -25.00 15.79 13.11
CA VAL A 469 -25.16 16.92 12.17
C VAL A 469 -25.15 16.42 10.73
N PHE A 470 -24.26 15.48 10.38
CA PHE A 470 -24.23 14.90 9.03
C PHE A 470 -25.58 14.25 8.68
N ASN A 471 -26.14 13.42 9.56
CA ASN A 471 -27.42 12.80 9.35
C ASN A 471 -28.56 13.84 9.23
N GLN A 472 -28.49 14.92 9.99
CA GLN A 472 -29.45 16.04 9.84
C GLN A 472 -29.35 16.66 8.44
N ARG A 473 -28.12 16.93 7.94
CA ARG A 473 -27.94 17.50 6.59
C ARG A 473 -28.41 16.55 5.49
N VAL A 474 -28.22 15.24 5.63
CA VAL A 474 -28.75 14.22 4.71
C VAL A 474 -30.28 14.29 4.67
N ALA A 475 -30.94 14.33 5.84
CA ALA A 475 -32.40 14.43 5.93
C ALA A 475 -32.93 15.76 5.36
N ASP A 476 -32.24 16.88 5.63
CA ASP A 476 -32.60 18.21 5.09
C ASP A 476 -32.47 18.24 3.56
N ALA A 477 -31.37 17.74 3.02
CA ALA A 477 -31.12 17.68 1.57
C ALA A 477 -32.15 16.84 0.83
N ALA A 478 -32.52 15.70 1.41
CA ALA A 478 -33.56 14.83 0.84
C ALA A 478 -34.94 15.52 0.82
N ARG A 479 -35.31 16.20 1.91
CA ARG A 479 -36.59 16.93 2.05
C ARG A 479 -36.68 18.12 1.10
N ASN A 480 -35.54 18.73 0.80
CA ASN A 480 -35.45 19.93 -0.08
C ASN A 480 -35.12 19.55 -1.53
N GLY A 481 -35.71 18.48 -2.06
CA GLY A 481 -35.61 18.13 -3.49
C GLY A 481 -34.46 17.17 -3.82
N GLY A 482 -33.92 16.45 -2.84
CA GLY A 482 -32.86 15.47 -3.09
C GLY A 482 -31.52 16.11 -3.47
N ARG A 483 -31.17 17.18 -2.77
CA ARG A 483 -29.93 17.94 -3.00
C ARG A 483 -28.70 17.09 -2.68
N TYR A 484 -27.59 17.39 -3.35
CA TYR A 484 -26.29 16.79 -3.02
C TYR A 484 -25.60 17.54 -1.89
N LEU A 485 -25.00 16.79 -0.99
CA LEU A 485 -24.06 17.32 -0.01
C LEU A 485 -22.65 17.29 -0.60
N TYR A 486 -21.83 18.26 -0.25
CA TYR A 486 -20.44 18.35 -0.66
C TYR A 486 -19.54 18.71 0.52
N THR A 487 -18.34 18.14 0.57
CA THR A 487 -17.29 18.59 1.49
C THR A 487 -15.92 18.63 0.83
N GLN A 488 -15.11 19.60 1.25
CA GLN A 488 -13.71 19.73 0.88
C GLN A 488 -12.85 19.39 2.11
N CYS A 489 -12.17 18.26 2.09
CA CYS A 489 -11.29 17.82 3.16
C CYS A 489 -9.83 18.10 2.79
N ASP A 490 -9.15 18.91 3.58
CA ASP A 490 -7.73 19.17 3.40
C ASP A 490 -6.88 17.94 3.69
N GLU A 491 -7.32 17.13 4.65
CA GLU A 491 -6.74 15.85 5.02
C GLU A 491 -7.81 14.75 4.98
N LEU A 492 -7.48 13.62 4.37
CA LEU A 492 -8.38 12.46 4.26
C LEU A 492 -8.91 12.00 5.64
N ASP A 493 -8.11 12.14 6.69
CA ASP A 493 -8.46 11.71 8.03
C ASP A 493 -9.65 12.48 8.62
N THR A 494 -9.96 13.69 8.16
CA THR A 494 -11.11 14.47 8.65
C THR A 494 -12.45 13.82 8.31
N LEU A 495 -12.53 13.02 7.23
CA LEU A 495 -13.73 12.24 6.91
C LEU A 495 -14.17 11.29 8.04
N LYS A 496 -13.26 10.89 8.93
CA LYS A 496 -13.60 10.05 10.09
C LYS A 496 -14.57 10.72 11.05
N GLN A 497 -14.55 12.05 11.12
CA GLN A 497 -15.39 12.81 12.05
C GLN A 497 -16.87 12.77 11.64
N ILE A 498 -17.16 12.57 10.36
CA ILE A 498 -18.52 12.45 9.83
C ILE A 498 -19.20 11.14 10.27
N THR A 499 -18.42 10.19 10.80
CA THR A 499 -18.91 8.88 11.21
C THR A 499 -18.94 8.72 12.72
N SER A 500 -19.93 7.96 13.23
CA SER A 500 -20.19 7.81 14.68
C SER A 500 -19.02 7.22 15.48
N ARG A 501 -18.17 6.40 14.86
CA ARG A 501 -17.03 5.74 15.51
C ARG A 501 -15.68 6.34 15.12
N GLY A 502 -15.64 7.24 14.16
CA GLY A 502 -14.40 7.86 13.70
C GLY A 502 -13.35 6.90 13.14
N THR A 503 -13.76 5.78 12.55
CA THR A 503 -12.85 4.77 12.02
C THR A 503 -12.83 4.74 10.48
N PRO A 504 -11.72 4.31 9.84
CA PRO A 504 -11.66 4.15 8.38
C PRO A 504 -12.73 3.20 7.83
N GLU A 505 -13.06 2.14 8.57
CA GLU A 505 -14.08 1.15 8.16
C GLU A 505 -15.47 1.78 8.08
N GLN A 506 -15.79 2.71 8.97
CA GLN A 506 -17.06 3.46 8.91
C GLN A 506 -17.08 4.42 7.71
N VAL A 507 -15.96 5.06 7.40
CA VAL A 507 -15.83 5.89 6.18
C VAL A 507 -15.97 5.02 4.93
N SER A 508 -15.41 3.82 4.93
CA SER A 508 -15.56 2.86 3.82
C SER A 508 -17.04 2.50 3.56
N ILE A 509 -17.81 2.27 4.63
CA ILE A 509 -19.26 2.03 4.52
C ILE A 509 -19.98 3.27 3.96
N LEU A 510 -19.63 4.47 4.43
CA LEU A 510 -20.21 5.73 3.95
C LEU A 510 -19.95 5.92 2.45
N ILE A 511 -18.71 5.72 1.99
CA ILE A 511 -18.30 5.82 0.59
C ILE A 511 -19.11 4.86 -0.29
N ARG A 512 -19.26 3.61 0.14
CA ARG A 512 -20.04 2.61 -0.61
C ARG A 512 -21.52 3.00 -0.71
N LYS A 513 -22.12 3.45 0.39
CA LYS A 513 -23.50 3.95 0.40
C LYS A 513 -23.69 5.20 -0.47
N ALA A 514 -22.75 6.14 -0.43
CA ALA A 514 -22.80 7.35 -1.23
C ALA A 514 -22.73 7.04 -2.74
N PHE A 515 -21.79 6.18 -3.15
CA PHE A 515 -21.64 5.80 -4.56
C PHE A 515 -22.90 5.15 -5.16
N ASP A 516 -23.51 4.25 -4.39
CA ASP A 516 -24.70 3.53 -4.81
C ASP A 516 -26.02 4.30 -4.48
N ASN A 517 -25.94 5.54 -3.97
CA ASN A 517 -27.04 6.37 -3.46
C ASN A 517 -27.99 5.57 -2.54
N SER A 518 -27.43 4.66 -1.77
CA SER A 518 -28.17 3.78 -0.85
C SER A 518 -28.76 4.55 0.31
N LEU A 519 -29.77 3.97 0.96
CA LEU A 519 -30.40 4.56 2.14
C LEU A 519 -29.38 4.72 3.28
N HIS A 520 -29.34 5.92 3.82
CA HIS A 520 -28.51 6.33 4.96
C HIS A 520 -29.33 7.13 5.95
N GLY A 521 -29.02 6.99 7.21
CA GLY A 521 -29.68 7.72 8.28
C GLY A 521 -29.52 7.01 9.61
N GLN A 522 -30.25 7.49 10.58
CA GLN A 522 -30.28 6.92 11.92
C GLN A 522 -31.70 6.96 12.50
N GLU A 523 -31.97 6.00 13.37
CA GLU A 523 -33.16 5.99 14.23
C GLU A 523 -32.66 6.08 15.68
N ARG A 524 -33.15 7.06 16.42
CA ARG A 524 -32.82 7.26 17.83
C ARG A 524 -34.07 7.54 18.65
N VAL A 525 -34.16 6.97 19.83
CA VAL A 525 -35.26 7.20 20.78
C VAL A 525 -34.94 8.46 21.57
N GLY A 526 -35.62 9.53 21.26
CA GLY A 526 -35.48 10.79 22.02
C GLY A 526 -36.22 11.93 21.31
N PRO A 527 -36.86 12.84 22.05
CA PRO A 527 -37.67 13.90 21.46
C PRO A 527 -36.87 14.90 20.62
N ASP A 528 -35.56 15.05 20.87
CA ASP A 528 -34.66 15.92 20.14
C ASP A 528 -33.74 15.14 19.16
N ALA A 529 -33.97 13.85 19.01
CA ALA A 529 -33.14 13.03 18.16
C ALA A 529 -33.42 13.28 16.68
N VAL A 530 -32.35 13.41 15.90
CA VAL A 530 -32.46 13.38 14.45
C VAL A 530 -32.79 11.98 14.01
N THR A 531 -34.01 11.78 13.51
CA THR A 531 -34.45 10.53 12.90
C THR A 531 -34.79 10.79 11.45
N GLY A 532 -34.23 10.02 10.56
CA GLY A 532 -34.49 10.11 9.13
C GLY A 532 -33.67 9.12 8.33
N ILE A 533 -34.28 8.58 7.30
CA ILE A 533 -33.64 7.68 6.33
C ILE A 533 -33.85 8.29 4.96
N ALA A 534 -32.78 8.47 4.20
CA ALA A 534 -32.83 9.06 2.86
C ALA A 534 -31.71 8.50 1.96
N PRO A 535 -31.87 8.55 0.63
CA PRO A 535 -30.76 8.28 -0.29
C PRO A 535 -29.58 9.20 -0.02
N LEU A 536 -28.40 8.60 0.12
CA LEU A 536 -27.17 9.37 0.39
C LEU A 536 -26.59 9.95 -0.90
N ARG A 537 -26.74 11.25 -1.09
CA ARG A 537 -26.15 12.03 -2.17
C ARG A 537 -25.01 12.87 -1.62
N PHE A 538 -23.80 12.30 -1.64
CA PHE A 538 -22.64 12.90 -1.00
C PHE A 538 -21.42 12.89 -1.91
N ASN A 539 -20.92 14.06 -2.23
CA ASN A 539 -19.73 14.29 -3.03
C ASN A 539 -18.62 14.86 -2.15
N PHE A 540 -17.37 14.52 -2.42
CA PHE A 540 -16.26 15.13 -1.72
C PHE A 540 -14.96 15.20 -2.53
N ASN A 541 -14.10 16.13 -2.17
CA ASN A 541 -12.69 16.13 -2.45
C ASN A 541 -11.90 15.95 -1.16
N ALA A 542 -10.92 15.05 -1.15
CA ALA A 542 -9.99 14.90 -0.05
C ALA A 542 -8.55 14.92 -0.56
N SER A 543 -7.63 15.45 0.24
CA SER A 543 -6.20 15.45 -0.07
C SER A 543 -5.45 14.57 0.91
N THR A 544 -4.40 13.89 0.44
CA THR A 544 -3.57 13.05 1.32
C THR A 544 -2.20 12.79 0.72
N THR A 545 -1.33 12.14 1.49
CA THR A 545 -0.05 11.57 1.00
C THR A 545 -0.22 10.10 0.64
N LEU A 546 0.71 9.56 -0.16
CA LEU A 546 0.70 8.15 -0.54
C LEU A 546 0.70 7.21 0.69
N ALA A 547 1.57 7.49 1.66
CA ALA A 547 1.67 6.69 2.88
C ALA A 547 0.36 6.70 3.69
N ASN A 548 -0.27 7.88 3.81
CA ASN A 548 -1.53 8.00 4.53
C ASN A 548 -2.69 7.35 3.77
N CYS A 549 -2.74 7.48 2.45
CA CYS A 549 -3.74 6.82 1.61
C CYS A 549 -3.71 5.30 1.79
N ARG A 550 -2.51 4.70 1.71
CA ARG A 550 -2.32 3.27 1.96
C ARG A 550 -2.73 2.85 3.37
N ARG A 551 -2.37 3.64 4.39
CA ARG A 551 -2.75 3.36 5.77
C ARG A 551 -4.26 3.47 6.00
N PHE A 552 -4.92 4.43 5.35
CA PHE A 552 -6.34 4.69 5.52
C PHE A 552 -7.20 3.59 4.89
N PHE A 553 -6.89 3.18 3.67
CA PHE A 553 -7.67 2.20 2.91
C PHE A 553 -7.07 0.78 2.90
N GLY A 554 -5.82 0.60 3.35
CA GLY A 554 -5.09 -0.66 3.18
C GLY A 554 -5.64 -1.85 3.96
N ARG A 555 -6.48 -1.64 5.01
CA ARG A 555 -7.10 -2.74 5.76
C ARG A 555 -8.38 -3.31 5.12
N GLY A 556 -8.86 -2.68 4.07
CA GLY A 556 -10.11 -3.06 3.40
C GLY A 556 -10.01 -2.81 1.90
N VAL A 557 -8.85 -3.07 1.31
CA VAL A 557 -8.64 -2.86 -0.12
C VAL A 557 -9.62 -3.68 -0.96
N ASN A 558 -9.97 -4.88 -0.51
CA ASN A 558 -10.90 -5.82 -1.14
C ASN A 558 -12.38 -5.55 -0.79
N ASP A 559 -12.72 -4.63 0.13
CA ASP A 559 -14.10 -4.31 0.51
C ASP A 559 -14.89 -3.52 -0.57
N GLY A 560 -14.24 -3.19 -1.68
CA GLY A 560 -14.81 -2.46 -2.80
C GLY A 560 -14.85 -0.94 -2.62
N THR A 561 -14.29 -0.36 -1.56
CA THR A 561 -14.25 1.09 -1.32
C THR A 561 -13.37 1.80 -2.34
N VAL A 562 -12.15 1.30 -2.55
CA VAL A 562 -11.18 1.89 -3.47
C VAL A 562 -11.71 1.92 -4.92
N THR A 563 -12.52 0.93 -5.30
CA THR A 563 -13.12 0.88 -6.65
C THR A 563 -14.08 2.05 -6.90
N ARG A 564 -14.69 2.62 -5.86
CA ARG A 564 -15.71 3.70 -5.91
C ARG A 564 -15.13 5.11 -5.82
N LEU A 565 -13.84 5.24 -5.53
CA LEU A 565 -13.13 6.52 -5.51
C LEU A 565 -12.61 6.88 -6.90
N SER A 566 -12.45 8.18 -7.16
CA SER A 566 -11.61 8.70 -8.23
C SER A 566 -10.30 9.14 -7.63
N LEU A 567 -9.18 8.59 -8.07
CA LEU A 567 -7.87 8.96 -7.57
C LEU A 567 -7.14 9.89 -8.54
N SER A 568 -6.49 10.89 -8.00
CA SER A 568 -5.67 11.82 -8.76
C SER A 568 -4.34 12.10 -8.06
N THR A 569 -3.35 12.58 -8.80
CA THR A 569 -2.03 12.91 -8.27
C THR A 569 -1.46 14.16 -8.95
N ILE A 570 -0.38 14.69 -8.40
CA ILE A 570 0.43 15.75 -9.00
C ILE A 570 1.84 15.18 -9.20
N VAL A 571 2.28 15.13 -10.45
CA VAL A 571 3.65 14.74 -10.81
C VAL A 571 4.36 15.97 -11.34
N LYS A 572 5.27 16.52 -10.54
CA LYS A 572 6.07 17.68 -10.95
C LYS A 572 7.25 17.19 -11.79
N PRO A 573 7.45 17.71 -13.02
CA PRO A 573 8.66 17.45 -13.80
C PRO A 573 9.93 17.89 -13.05
N VAL A 574 11.04 17.20 -13.27
CA VAL A 574 12.31 17.46 -12.56
C VAL A 574 12.84 18.87 -12.84
N ASP A 575 12.63 19.36 -14.05
CA ASP A 575 13.05 20.67 -14.55
C ASP A 575 11.98 21.76 -14.41
N ALA A 576 10.83 21.44 -13.78
CA ALA A 576 9.76 22.41 -13.62
C ALA A 576 10.16 23.59 -12.73
N ARG A 577 9.91 24.80 -13.22
CA ARG A 577 10.06 26.06 -12.45
C ARG A 577 9.09 26.10 -11.27
N LEU A 578 9.25 27.09 -10.40
CA LEU A 578 8.26 27.39 -9.36
C LEU A 578 6.89 27.64 -10.03
N PRO A 579 5.79 27.13 -9.46
CA PRO A 579 4.48 27.24 -10.07
C PRO A 579 3.97 28.67 -10.02
N GLU A 580 3.62 29.23 -11.17
CA GLU A 580 2.92 30.49 -11.30
C GLU A 580 1.48 30.24 -11.72
N PHE A 581 0.53 30.59 -10.86
CA PHE A 581 -0.89 30.51 -11.15
C PHE A 581 -1.37 31.84 -11.72
N GLY A 582 -2.21 31.77 -12.74
CA GLY A 582 -2.88 32.96 -13.25
C GLY A 582 -3.88 33.53 -12.25
N GLU A 583 -4.27 34.78 -12.48
CA GLU A 583 -5.26 35.46 -11.67
C GLU A 583 -6.69 34.99 -11.98
N TYR A 584 -7.47 34.73 -10.94
CA TYR A 584 -8.88 34.35 -11.02
C TYR A 584 -9.70 35.64 -10.92
N ASP A 585 -10.10 36.16 -12.04
CA ASP A 585 -10.80 37.45 -12.25
C ASP A 585 -12.33 37.29 -12.38
N GLU A 586 -13.04 38.40 -12.53
CA GLU A 586 -14.49 38.39 -12.72
C GLU A 586 -14.91 37.68 -14.01
N ALA A 587 -14.09 37.71 -15.05
CA ALA A 587 -14.39 36.98 -16.27
C ALA A 587 -14.39 35.48 -16.05
N TYR A 588 -13.49 35.00 -15.18
CA TYR A 588 -13.48 33.61 -14.75
C TYR A 588 -14.72 33.25 -13.92
N ALA A 589 -15.12 34.13 -13.00
CA ALA A 589 -16.34 33.97 -12.20
C ALA A 589 -17.58 33.86 -13.07
N GLU A 590 -17.74 34.75 -14.05
CA GLU A 590 -18.88 34.78 -14.98
C GLU A 590 -18.93 33.51 -15.85
N MET A 591 -17.81 33.07 -16.34
CA MET A 591 -17.71 31.82 -17.09
C MET A 591 -18.18 30.65 -16.23
N VAL A 592 -17.74 30.57 -14.95
CA VAL A 592 -18.15 29.50 -14.02
C VAL A 592 -19.65 29.57 -13.73
N ARG A 593 -20.23 30.77 -13.52
CA ARG A 593 -21.69 30.94 -13.34
C ARG A 593 -22.48 30.35 -14.49
N THR A 594 -22.03 30.57 -15.73
CA THR A 594 -22.66 29.97 -16.90
C THR A 594 -22.71 28.46 -16.86
N TYR A 595 -21.66 27.79 -16.34
CA TYR A 595 -21.65 26.32 -16.17
C TYR A 595 -22.58 25.86 -15.07
N VAL A 596 -22.55 26.55 -13.92
CA VAL A 596 -23.42 26.23 -12.77
C VAL A 596 -24.89 26.36 -13.18
N GLU A 597 -25.29 27.46 -13.86
CA GLU A 597 -26.66 27.64 -14.33
C GLU A 597 -27.13 26.53 -15.29
N ARG A 598 -26.24 26.02 -16.16
CA ARG A 598 -26.59 24.91 -17.05
C ARG A 598 -26.85 23.61 -16.27
N LEU A 599 -26.08 23.36 -15.23
CA LEU A 599 -26.26 22.18 -14.38
C LEU A 599 -27.53 22.31 -13.51
N ASP A 600 -27.77 23.46 -12.91
CA ASP A 600 -28.96 23.70 -12.08
C ASP A 600 -30.27 23.61 -12.89
N LYS A 601 -30.24 23.95 -14.19
CA LYS A 601 -31.38 23.82 -15.11
C LYS A 601 -31.59 22.38 -15.62
N ALA A 602 -30.61 21.49 -15.44
CA ALA A 602 -30.72 20.12 -15.90
C ALA A 602 -31.69 19.32 -14.99
N SER A 603 -32.50 18.47 -15.56
CA SER A 603 -33.41 17.60 -14.80
C SER A 603 -33.81 16.35 -15.58
N GLY A 604 -34.30 15.36 -14.85
CA GLY A 604 -34.85 14.14 -15.44
C GLY A 604 -33.78 13.13 -15.89
N LEU A 605 -34.18 12.24 -16.79
CA LEU A 605 -33.33 11.16 -17.29
C LEU A 605 -32.56 11.60 -18.54
N VAL A 606 -31.25 11.58 -18.47
CA VAL A 606 -30.35 11.95 -19.57
C VAL A 606 -29.82 10.70 -20.26
N LEU A 607 -29.93 10.66 -21.58
CA LEU A 607 -29.47 9.58 -22.43
C LEU A 607 -28.39 10.09 -23.38
N CYS A 608 -27.27 9.36 -23.48
CA CYS A 608 -26.21 9.62 -24.46
C CYS A 608 -25.69 8.29 -25.03
N PRO A 609 -26.22 7.84 -26.17
CA PRO A 609 -25.81 6.57 -26.79
C PRO A 609 -24.31 6.54 -27.16
N GLN A 610 -23.71 7.71 -27.46
CA GLN A 610 -22.27 7.81 -27.77
C GLN A 610 -21.43 7.51 -26.53
N ALA A 611 -21.80 8.06 -25.36
CA ALA A 611 -21.14 7.77 -24.09
C ALA A 611 -21.22 6.29 -23.74
N ASN A 612 -22.38 5.66 -23.94
CA ASN A 612 -22.58 4.24 -23.66
C ASN A 612 -21.74 3.34 -24.58
N ARG A 613 -21.65 3.67 -25.89
CA ARG A 613 -20.75 2.94 -26.83
C ARG A 613 -19.28 3.07 -26.42
N LEU A 614 -18.86 4.26 -25.98
CA LEU A 614 -17.51 4.48 -25.49
C LEU A 614 -17.25 3.62 -24.24
N ALA A 615 -18.15 3.67 -23.25
CA ALA A 615 -18.00 2.90 -22.01
C ALA A 615 -17.89 1.40 -22.27
N LEU A 616 -18.71 0.84 -23.16
CA LEU A 616 -18.65 -0.56 -23.54
C LEU A 616 -17.30 -0.92 -24.21
N ARG A 617 -16.80 -0.07 -25.12
CA ARG A 617 -15.50 -0.26 -25.74
C ARG A 617 -14.35 -0.22 -24.73
N LEU A 618 -14.39 0.73 -23.78
CA LEU A 618 -13.37 0.84 -22.74
C LEU A 618 -13.43 -0.32 -21.75
N ALA A 619 -14.62 -0.83 -21.44
CA ALA A 619 -14.77 -2.03 -20.62
C ALA A 619 -14.14 -3.26 -21.30
N ASP A 620 -14.39 -3.46 -22.59
CA ASP A 620 -13.76 -4.56 -23.37
C ASP A 620 -12.23 -4.39 -23.45
N GLU A 621 -11.73 -3.17 -23.64
CA GLU A 621 -10.29 -2.87 -23.61
C GLU A 621 -9.68 -3.22 -22.23
N ASN A 622 -10.35 -2.87 -21.14
CA ASN A 622 -9.89 -3.19 -19.78
C ASN A 622 -9.85 -4.70 -19.52
N GLU A 623 -10.88 -5.45 -19.92
CA GLU A 623 -10.87 -6.91 -19.83
C GLU A 623 -9.73 -7.53 -20.65
N ARG A 624 -9.48 -6.97 -21.84
CA ARG A 624 -8.35 -7.36 -22.67
C ARG A 624 -7.03 -7.15 -21.96
N LEU A 625 -6.79 -5.95 -21.44
CA LEU A 625 -5.58 -5.61 -20.69
C LEU A 625 -5.43 -6.50 -19.45
N ALA A 626 -6.47 -6.66 -18.65
CA ALA A 626 -6.45 -7.55 -17.49
C ALA A 626 -6.04 -8.98 -17.85
N SER A 627 -6.53 -9.50 -18.97
CA SER A 627 -6.17 -10.84 -19.45
C SER A 627 -4.73 -10.94 -19.95
N LEU A 628 -4.22 -9.90 -20.62
CA LEU A 628 -2.84 -9.85 -21.11
C LEU A 628 -1.82 -9.73 -19.97
N TYR A 629 -2.12 -8.93 -18.97
CA TYR A 629 -1.27 -8.70 -17.81
C TYR A 629 -1.53 -9.70 -16.66
N ASP A 630 -2.52 -10.58 -16.82
CA ASP A 630 -2.95 -11.55 -15.81
C ASP A 630 -3.19 -10.90 -14.43
N SER A 631 -3.86 -9.75 -14.42
CA SER A 631 -4.14 -8.97 -13.22
C SER A 631 -5.63 -8.94 -12.90
N GLU A 632 -6.01 -9.62 -11.83
CA GLU A 632 -7.39 -9.58 -11.31
C GLU A 632 -7.69 -8.22 -10.65
N ALA A 633 -6.70 -7.65 -9.95
CA ALA A 633 -6.82 -6.33 -9.37
C ALA A 633 -7.17 -5.27 -10.41
N TYR A 634 -6.50 -5.29 -11.58
CA TYR A 634 -6.83 -4.37 -12.66
C TYR A 634 -8.28 -4.56 -13.15
N LEU A 635 -8.71 -5.81 -13.32
CA LEU A 635 -10.07 -6.10 -13.77
C LEU A 635 -11.11 -5.58 -12.77
N VAL A 636 -10.97 -5.91 -11.49
CA VAL A 636 -11.90 -5.50 -10.41
C VAL A 636 -11.94 -3.97 -10.27
N LEU A 637 -10.78 -3.30 -10.31
CA LEU A 637 -10.71 -1.83 -10.24
C LEU A 637 -11.35 -1.17 -11.45
N SER A 638 -11.25 -1.78 -12.65
CA SER A 638 -11.70 -1.18 -13.91
C SER A 638 -13.21 -1.05 -14.03
N TYR A 639 -13.99 -1.95 -13.44
CA TYR A 639 -15.44 -1.94 -13.58
C TYR A 639 -16.07 -0.61 -13.13
N ARG A 640 -15.80 -0.18 -11.89
CA ARG A 640 -16.35 1.07 -11.37
C ARG A 640 -15.61 2.31 -11.86
N ALA A 641 -14.31 2.20 -12.15
CA ALA A 641 -13.56 3.29 -12.77
C ALA A 641 -14.17 3.67 -14.14
N THR A 642 -14.63 2.69 -14.91
CA THR A 642 -15.32 2.92 -16.19
C THR A 642 -16.64 3.67 -15.98
N VAL A 643 -17.45 3.30 -14.98
CA VAL A 643 -18.68 4.03 -14.62
C VAL A 643 -18.38 5.46 -14.19
N ILE A 644 -17.35 5.68 -13.36
CA ILE A 644 -16.95 7.01 -12.90
C ILE A 644 -16.52 7.88 -14.09
N ALA A 645 -15.69 7.37 -14.98
CA ALA A 645 -15.23 8.10 -16.15
C ALA A 645 -16.38 8.41 -17.12
N TRP A 646 -17.29 7.46 -17.33
CA TRP A 646 -18.50 7.65 -18.09
C TRP A 646 -19.39 8.75 -17.49
N LEU A 647 -19.62 8.75 -16.17
CA LEU A 647 -20.38 9.79 -15.46
C LEU A 647 -19.74 11.17 -15.67
N LYS A 648 -18.42 11.30 -15.63
CA LYS A 648 -17.71 12.55 -15.96
C LYS A 648 -18.02 13.00 -17.39
N GLY A 649 -18.03 12.07 -18.34
CA GLY A 649 -18.45 12.32 -19.71
C GLY A 649 -19.89 12.82 -19.81
N MET A 650 -20.81 12.26 -19.02
CA MET A 650 -22.22 12.72 -18.98
C MET A 650 -22.36 14.15 -18.42
N VAL A 651 -21.58 14.49 -17.38
CA VAL A 651 -21.53 15.89 -16.86
C VAL A 651 -21.01 16.85 -17.94
N LEU A 652 -19.94 16.48 -18.65
CA LEU A 652 -19.40 17.28 -19.76
C LEU A 652 -20.38 17.41 -20.93
N PHE A 653 -21.14 16.37 -21.21
CA PHE A 653 -22.21 16.37 -22.21
C PHE A 653 -23.29 17.41 -21.86
N LEU A 654 -23.73 17.48 -20.59
CA LEU A 654 -24.65 18.49 -20.12
C LEU A 654 -24.05 19.90 -20.22
N LEU A 655 -22.82 20.09 -19.77
CA LEU A 655 -22.11 21.38 -19.88
C LEU A 655 -21.92 21.83 -21.33
N GLY A 656 -21.77 20.87 -22.25
CA GLY A 656 -21.73 21.12 -23.71
C GLY A 656 -23.09 21.35 -24.37
N GLY A 657 -24.17 21.50 -23.58
CA GLY A 657 -25.53 21.70 -24.10
C GLY A 657 -26.09 20.48 -24.82
N GLY A 658 -25.80 19.28 -24.34
CA GLY A 658 -26.26 18.01 -24.91
C GLY A 658 -25.51 17.61 -26.21
N ARG A 659 -24.30 18.11 -26.41
CA ARG A 659 -23.45 17.75 -27.55
C ARG A 659 -22.27 16.90 -27.13
N TRP A 660 -22.19 15.68 -27.68
CA TRP A 660 -21.04 14.77 -27.50
C TRP A 660 -19.94 15.15 -28.48
N SER A 661 -18.71 15.29 -28.00
CA SER A 661 -17.58 15.68 -28.84
C SER A 661 -16.41 14.67 -28.70
N ARG A 662 -15.49 14.71 -29.69
CA ARG A 662 -14.26 13.91 -29.64
C ARG A 662 -13.39 14.26 -28.46
N GLN A 663 -13.37 15.53 -28.01
CA GLN A 663 -12.63 15.94 -26.82
C GLN A 663 -13.18 15.30 -25.56
N ILE A 664 -14.52 15.19 -25.42
CA ILE A 664 -15.16 14.48 -24.30
C ILE A 664 -14.75 13.00 -24.33
N GLU A 665 -14.80 12.38 -25.50
CA GLU A 665 -14.39 10.96 -25.67
C GLU A 665 -12.94 10.72 -25.24
N GLN A 666 -12.01 11.57 -25.71
CA GLN A 666 -10.60 11.51 -25.36
C GLN A 666 -10.36 11.72 -23.85
N TYR A 667 -11.09 12.67 -23.27
CA TYR A 667 -10.99 12.95 -21.84
C TYR A 667 -11.52 11.77 -21.00
N VAL A 668 -12.67 11.21 -21.36
CA VAL A 668 -13.24 10.03 -20.64
C VAL A 668 -12.27 8.86 -20.67
N ALA A 669 -11.69 8.55 -21.83
CA ALA A 669 -10.71 7.48 -21.97
C ALA A 669 -9.44 7.76 -21.14
N TRP A 670 -8.98 9.02 -21.15
CA TRP A 670 -7.84 9.45 -20.36
C TRP A 670 -8.15 9.36 -18.84
N SER A 671 -9.27 9.91 -18.38
CA SER A 671 -9.64 9.93 -16.95
C SER A 671 -9.74 8.51 -16.37
N LEU A 672 -10.30 7.57 -17.16
CA LEU A 672 -10.31 6.15 -16.79
C LEU A 672 -8.90 5.59 -16.61
N ARG A 673 -8.02 5.77 -17.61
CA ARG A 673 -6.65 5.24 -17.57
C ARG A 673 -5.82 5.89 -16.47
N TYR A 674 -6.02 7.19 -16.23
CA TYR A 674 -5.33 7.95 -15.19
C TYR A 674 -5.75 7.50 -13.79
N ASP A 675 -7.04 7.34 -13.53
CA ASP A 675 -7.57 6.80 -12.27
C ASP A 675 -7.07 5.37 -12.03
N LEU A 676 -7.13 4.51 -13.05
CA LEU A 676 -6.61 3.14 -12.96
C LEU A 676 -5.10 3.11 -12.72
N TRP A 677 -4.33 3.97 -13.37
CA TRP A 677 -2.89 4.11 -13.11
C TRP A 677 -2.63 4.46 -11.65
N CYS A 678 -3.35 5.44 -11.09
CA CYS A 678 -3.26 5.82 -9.68
C CYS A 678 -3.60 4.64 -8.75
N LYS A 679 -4.71 3.95 -9.01
CA LYS A 679 -5.20 2.81 -8.21
C LYS A 679 -4.23 1.64 -8.24
N MET A 680 -3.74 1.25 -9.41
CA MET A 680 -2.80 0.14 -9.57
C MET A 680 -1.46 0.44 -8.89
N ARG A 681 -0.95 1.65 -9.00
CA ARG A 681 0.30 2.06 -8.33
C ARG A 681 0.18 2.06 -6.81
N ILE A 682 -0.98 2.40 -6.28
CA ILE A 682 -1.19 2.51 -4.82
C ILE A 682 -1.59 1.15 -4.22
N PHE A 683 -2.52 0.44 -4.84
CA PHE A 683 -3.22 -0.71 -4.26
C PHE A 683 -3.06 -2.01 -5.04
N GLY A 684 -2.67 -1.96 -6.32
CA GLY A 684 -2.64 -3.13 -7.21
C GLY A 684 -1.93 -4.35 -6.62
N PRO A 685 -0.67 -4.23 -6.16
CA PRO A 685 0.06 -5.38 -5.61
C PRO A 685 -0.57 -5.99 -4.35
N GLN A 686 -1.14 -5.14 -3.48
CA GLN A 686 -1.81 -5.61 -2.27
C GLN A 686 -3.13 -6.30 -2.62
N LEU A 687 -3.92 -5.71 -3.50
CA LEU A 687 -5.21 -6.26 -3.93
C LEU A 687 -5.04 -7.60 -4.66
N ASP A 688 -4.04 -7.72 -5.55
CA ASP A 688 -3.72 -9.00 -6.18
C ASP A 688 -3.34 -10.07 -5.16
N SER A 689 -2.61 -9.71 -4.09
CA SER A 689 -2.24 -10.62 -3.01
C SER A 689 -3.45 -11.07 -2.18
N GLU A 690 -4.32 -10.13 -1.79
CA GLU A 690 -5.51 -10.42 -0.99
C GLU A 690 -6.55 -11.25 -1.77
N LEU A 691 -6.81 -10.92 -3.03
CA LEU A 691 -7.67 -11.72 -3.91
C LEU A 691 -7.12 -13.15 -4.09
N TYR A 692 -5.81 -13.32 -3.97
CA TYR A 692 -5.19 -14.64 -3.95
C TYR A 692 -5.53 -15.44 -2.69
N GLU A 693 -5.43 -14.86 -1.53
CA GLU A 693 -5.67 -15.53 -0.24
C GLU A 693 -7.13 -15.94 -0.05
N GLU A 694 -8.06 -15.19 -0.62
CA GLU A 694 -9.51 -15.50 -0.58
C GLU A 694 -9.94 -16.68 -1.47
N GLY A 695 -8.99 -17.34 -2.14
CA GLY A 695 -9.31 -18.48 -3.02
C GLY A 695 -10.03 -18.05 -4.31
N CYS A 696 -10.22 -16.76 -4.52
CA CYS A 696 -10.52 -16.19 -5.82
C CYS A 696 -9.32 -16.49 -6.70
N LYS A 697 -9.47 -17.12 -7.84
CA LYS A 697 -8.46 -17.59 -8.81
C LYS A 697 -7.35 -16.56 -9.04
N ALA A 698 -6.39 -16.54 -8.16
CA ALA A 698 -5.47 -15.46 -7.95
C ALA A 698 -4.43 -15.38 -9.03
N ARG A 699 -4.16 -14.18 -9.44
CA ARG A 699 -3.20 -13.83 -10.46
C ARG A 699 -2.22 -12.83 -9.87
N VAL A 700 -0.94 -13.07 -10.03
CA VAL A 700 0.09 -12.14 -9.56
C VAL A 700 0.14 -10.96 -10.53
N CYS A 701 -0.02 -9.74 -10.04
CA CYS A 701 0.15 -8.53 -10.84
C CYS A 701 1.54 -8.51 -11.48
N ARG A 702 1.59 -8.46 -12.80
CA ARG A 702 2.84 -8.49 -13.57
C ARG A 702 3.08 -7.12 -14.19
N GLN A 703 4.31 -6.67 -14.13
CA GLN A 703 4.74 -5.44 -14.78
C GLN A 703 4.78 -5.55 -16.31
N GLN A 704 4.78 -6.78 -16.85
CA GLN A 704 4.90 -7.04 -18.29
C GLN A 704 3.73 -7.89 -18.78
N ASN A 705 3.33 -7.66 -20.02
CA ASN A 705 2.35 -8.47 -20.71
C ASN A 705 2.76 -9.95 -20.71
N LEU A 706 1.90 -10.83 -20.20
CA LEU A 706 2.19 -12.25 -20.06
C LEU A 706 2.37 -12.94 -21.44
N LEU A 707 1.60 -12.53 -22.43
CA LEU A 707 1.68 -13.09 -23.77
C LEU A 707 3.00 -12.72 -24.47
N SER A 708 3.54 -11.51 -24.20
CA SER A 708 4.84 -11.11 -24.76
C SER A 708 6.04 -11.85 -24.17
N GLN A 709 5.84 -12.53 -23.04
CA GLN A 709 6.87 -13.35 -22.39
C GLN A 709 6.91 -14.80 -22.94
N LEU A 710 5.93 -15.17 -23.78
CA LEU A 710 5.84 -16.47 -24.40
C LEU A 710 6.46 -16.45 -25.80
N PRO A 711 7.17 -17.49 -26.21
CA PRO A 711 7.72 -17.59 -27.55
C PRO A 711 6.60 -17.66 -28.60
N PRO A 712 6.96 -17.53 -29.92
CA PRO A 712 6.00 -17.65 -31.03
C PRO A 712 5.21 -18.97 -31.04
N HIS A 713 5.84 -20.05 -30.57
CA HIS A 713 5.22 -21.35 -30.35
C HIS A 713 5.51 -21.79 -28.94
N PHE A 714 4.48 -22.15 -28.16
CA PHE A 714 4.61 -22.57 -26.78
C PHE A 714 3.58 -23.64 -26.42
N ARG A 715 3.74 -24.27 -25.26
CA ARG A 715 2.79 -25.25 -24.72
C ARG A 715 2.12 -24.75 -23.46
N LEU A 716 1.02 -25.38 -23.09
CA LEU A 716 0.30 -25.06 -21.85
C LEU A 716 1.23 -25.04 -20.63
N ALA A 717 2.20 -25.98 -20.57
CA ALA A 717 3.19 -26.05 -19.52
C ALA A 717 4.08 -24.80 -19.39
N ASP A 718 4.36 -24.11 -20.51
CA ASP A 718 5.16 -22.89 -20.52
C ASP A 718 4.36 -21.73 -19.93
N LEU A 719 3.08 -21.62 -20.31
CA LEU A 719 2.16 -20.67 -19.73
C LEU A 719 1.96 -20.94 -18.22
N GLU A 720 1.78 -22.19 -17.84
CA GLU A 720 1.67 -22.59 -16.41
C GLU A 720 2.94 -22.26 -15.64
N ARG A 721 4.12 -22.45 -16.22
CA ARG A 721 5.42 -22.12 -15.62
C ARG A 721 5.55 -20.62 -15.38
N LEU A 722 5.18 -19.79 -16.36
CA LEU A 722 5.16 -18.34 -16.21
C LEU A 722 4.17 -17.88 -15.14
N ARG A 723 3.04 -18.57 -15.00
CA ARG A 723 2.02 -18.24 -14.00
C ARG A 723 2.34 -18.78 -12.60
N LYS A 724 3.34 -19.64 -12.43
CA LYS A 724 3.77 -20.24 -11.15
C LYS A 724 5.11 -19.70 -10.64
N PRO A 725 5.33 -18.40 -10.48
CA PRO A 725 6.63 -17.86 -10.07
C PRO A 725 7.09 -18.34 -8.68
N ASN A 726 6.19 -18.89 -7.86
CA ASN A 726 6.45 -19.30 -6.48
C ASN A 726 6.10 -20.78 -6.19
N GLY A 727 5.99 -21.63 -7.24
CA GLY A 727 5.69 -23.06 -7.08
C GLY A 727 4.27 -23.40 -6.62
N ARG A 728 3.40 -22.41 -6.42
CA ARG A 728 1.98 -22.62 -6.09
C ARG A 728 1.17 -22.88 -7.36
N GLN A 729 0.24 -23.84 -7.28
CA GLN A 729 -0.59 -24.21 -8.40
C GLN A 729 -1.64 -23.11 -8.65
N VAL A 730 -1.47 -22.33 -9.73
CA VAL A 730 -2.48 -21.36 -10.17
C VAL A 730 -3.47 -22.10 -11.04
N SER A 731 -4.75 -22.11 -10.64
CA SER A 731 -5.80 -22.72 -11.43
C SER A 731 -6.07 -21.94 -12.72
N ASN A 732 -6.37 -22.66 -13.82
CA ASN A 732 -6.96 -22.16 -15.07
C ASN A 732 -6.07 -21.43 -16.08
N ALA A 733 -4.82 -21.89 -16.32
CA ALA A 733 -4.09 -21.54 -17.53
C ALA A 733 -4.90 -21.88 -18.79
N ARG A 734 -5.69 -22.96 -18.76
CA ARG A 734 -6.62 -23.36 -19.86
C ARG A 734 -7.74 -22.35 -20.10
N ASP A 735 -8.30 -21.73 -19.04
CA ASP A 735 -9.33 -20.71 -19.21
C ASP A 735 -8.75 -19.43 -19.78
N LEU A 736 -7.52 -19.03 -19.37
CA LEU A 736 -6.83 -17.91 -19.99
C LEU A 736 -6.55 -18.17 -21.47
N LEU A 737 -6.09 -19.37 -21.85
CA LEU A 737 -5.91 -19.74 -23.24
C LEU A 737 -7.21 -19.68 -24.04
N ARG A 738 -8.35 -20.10 -23.47
CA ARG A 738 -9.67 -19.97 -24.12
C ARG A 738 -10.03 -18.51 -24.37
N VAL A 739 -9.76 -17.61 -23.39
CA VAL A 739 -9.98 -16.18 -23.57
C VAL A 739 -9.07 -15.62 -24.67
N TRP A 740 -7.79 -15.96 -24.64
CA TRP A 740 -6.83 -15.53 -25.67
C TRP A 740 -7.18 -16.06 -27.06
N ARG A 741 -7.64 -17.31 -27.19
CA ARG A 741 -8.09 -17.86 -28.48
C ARG A 741 -9.35 -17.15 -28.98
N LYS A 742 -10.35 -16.93 -28.11
CA LYS A 742 -11.57 -16.19 -28.46
C LYS A 742 -11.26 -14.77 -28.97
N ARG A 743 -10.20 -14.15 -28.45
CA ARG A 743 -9.73 -12.80 -28.84
C ARG A 743 -8.75 -12.83 -30.02
N GLY A 744 -8.40 -14.01 -30.53
CA GLY A 744 -7.49 -14.16 -31.68
C GLY A 744 -6.01 -13.93 -31.36
N TYR A 745 -5.62 -13.92 -30.10
CA TYR A 745 -4.22 -13.72 -29.69
C TYR A 745 -3.38 -14.98 -29.82
N VAL A 746 -3.99 -16.15 -29.66
CA VAL A 746 -3.36 -17.46 -29.83
C VAL A 746 -4.24 -18.36 -30.69
N ASP A 747 -3.61 -19.33 -31.31
CA ASP A 747 -4.28 -20.39 -32.05
C ASP A 747 -3.74 -21.77 -31.64
N TYR A 748 -4.62 -22.77 -31.56
CA TYR A 748 -4.29 -24.15 -31.23
C TYR A 748 -5.42 -25.11 -31.62
N GLU A 749 -5.08 -26.33 -31.97
CA GLU A 749 -6.09 -27.39 -32.20
C GLU A 749 -6.58 -27.98 -30.86
N SER A 750 -5.64 -28.24 -29.93
CA SER A 750 -5.91 -28.70 -28.58
C SER A 750 -5.15 -27.85 -27.55
N PRO A 751 -5.74 -27.54 -26.39
CA PRO A 751 -5.05 -26.80 -25.33
C PRO A 751 -3.77 -27.49 -24.80
N ASP A 752 -3.65 -28.79 -24.98
CA ASP A 752 -2.49 -29.59 -24.56
C ASP A 752 -1.45 -29.77 -25.68
N GLY A 753 -1.73 -29.31 -26.89
CA GLY A 753 -0.84 -29.32 -28.04
C GLY A 753 0.06 -28.10 -28.17
N ASP A 754 0.61 -27.88 -29.36
CA ASP A 754 1.36 -26.69 -29.67
C ASP A 754 0.42 -25.48 -29.83
N ILE A 755 0.76 -24.36 -29.20
CA ILE A 755 -0.01 -23.13 -29.24
C ILE A 755 0.79 -22.06 -29.96
N THR A 756 0.19 -21.46 -30.98
CA THR A 756 0.80 -20.40 -31.77
C THR A 756 0.42 -19.03 -31.18
N ASN A 757 1.40 -18.23 -30.80
CA ASN A 757 1.25 -16.85 -30.40
C ASN A 757 1.17 -15.95 -31.65
N ARG A 758 -0.03 -15.49 -32.02
CA ARG A 758 -0.27 -14.65 -33.20
C ARG A 758 0.19 -13.19 -33.03
N MET A 759 0.53 -12.80 -31.80
CA MET A 759 0.97 -11.46 -31.49
C MET A 759 2.50 -11.32 -31.37
N SER A 760 3.25 -12.42 -31.56
CA SER A 760 4.71 -12.36 -31.56
C SER A 760 5.17 -11.79 -32.92
N GLY A 761 5.61 -10.53 -32.94
CA GLY A 761 6.10 -9.84 -34.15
C GLY A 761 5.24 -8.69 -34.64
N THR A 762 4.10 -8.45 -34.04
CA THR A 762 3.29 -7.23 -34.24
C THR A 762 3.36 -6.35 -33.00
N ASP A 763 3.46 -5.03 -33.17
CA ASP A 763 3.43 -4.05 -32.10
C ASP A 763 2.20 -4.26 -31.20
N LEU A 764 2.44 -4.82 -30.03
CA LEU A 764 1.46 -5.00 -28.94
C LEU A 764 1.31 -3.72 -28.15
#